data_0f404932c165bd124c76c94637d3f62a
#
_entry.id   0f404932c165bd124c76c94637d3f62a
#
_cell.length_a   1.000
_cell.length_b   1.000
_cell.length_c   1.000
_cell.angle_alpha   90.00
_cell.angle_beta   90.00
_cell.angle_gamma   90.00
#
_symmetry.space_group_name_H-M   'P 1'
#
loop_
_entity.id
_entity.type
_entity.pdbx_description
1 polymer ?
#
loop_
_entity_poly.entity_id
_entity_poly.type
_entity_poly.pdbx_seq_one_letter_code
_entity_poly.pdbx_strand_id
1 'polypeptide(L)'
;MREKIASAITDSLYKNPGLIALVIAIIVGLSAWQMSKLTINYNQLELIPQSLPSVLATKRMFKLAGGYGHLFIALRGKDVPRMKLVADDLTAEIKKIPEVRSATCRQDVSFLRDHLAYYVDIDDLNEAFRLLRKKIRSMTREKLGMKSDDTETDEDLKKLFEKYRNVNSKFVDDEYNIDPTREIILIVIQANGIPNDLDFSKKLLSDVSSVIEQYNRGNPRGAKLREKDGDGPAPEATITYGMTGEYKIAYDDSAQMKNALKPASIVAFIGILIYLVILFRRPMQIILLMTTLVMSIVITFGFTRITLGELNTITAMLGGILMGFGIDFGIHFMYRFKDEYSHRGDIYESLRQTILHTGLSSLISAATSSASLFVLVLAAFKGFSHFGLIAGAGILIIAIMMYTFLPVAILLLNRYWPNFTKSLVVNYREIDDADHLNKPYPFASRILAASLLLTIGLAYFATRIEFDYDSRTSVTGNTQALMLQDEIEKRFGRKGLPSIVYTDTLDETKKLYDELSNKDKYSYVQQVVSIFSLAPPMEQQLKTRQILDQIQERLVEIPANLMTGEDRELFDIVKKSLAAQPFTLKDVPEDLLKQFRPVPESGEKGYFTLIIPKGSVTDSKQTVEFTKQVGTITVDGKNYYATGHMILMANLAMIVIRDGKIFPALAGVLILIILLISYRDPRALVFAMAPLLGGMVWMLGLMYLFNWKINYVNIVVLPVVLGYGISIGIFIFNRYLESHSVMFALRHTGAAVAGSCITTVIGWASLFFSGHKGLTSMGSLAVFGISGALLVALTVMPSLMQYTEDKKILIPKSKA
;
A
#
# COMPACT_ATOMS: atom_id res chain seq x y z
N MET A 1 9.27 -44.90 -18.54
CA MET A 1 8.49 -44.46 -17.39
C MET A 1 7.46 -43.40 -17.75
N ARG A 2 7.82 -42.35 -18.52
CA ARG A 2 6.94 -41.24 -18.95
C ARG A 2 5.74 -41.75 -19.76
N GLU A 3 5.97 -42.63 -20.76
CA GLU A 3 4.91 -43.20 -21.58
C GLU A 3 3.90 -44.04 -20.77
N LYS A 4 4.40 -44.84 -19.79
CA LYS A 4 3.51 -45.62 -18.93
C LYS A 4 2.60 -44.76 -18.09
N ILE A 5 3.12 -43.62 -17.58
CA ILE A 5 2.33 -42.66 -16.80
C ILE A 5 1.28 -41.97 -17.69
N ALA A 6 1.70 -41.46 -18.87
CA ALA A 6 0.80 -40.82 -19.82
C ALA A 6 -0.33 -41.77 -20.25
N SER A 7 0.00 -43.04 -20.59
CA SER A 7 -1.00 -44.05 -20.93
C SER A 7 -1.93 -44.33 -19.75
N ALA A 8 -1.43 -44.51 -18.54
CA ALA A 8 -2.25 -44.77 -17.36
C ALA A 8 -3.24 -43.62 -17.05
N ILE A 9 -2.79 -42.36 -17.20
CA ILE A 9 -3.65 -41.17 -17.05
C ILE A 9 -4.71 -41.17 -18.15
N THR A 10 -4.30 -41.33 -19.44
CA THR A 10 -5.22 -41.36 -20.58
C THR A 10 -6.25 -42.49 -20.46
N ASP A 11 -5.80 -43.68 -20.05
CA ASP A 11 -6.67 -44.82 -19.82
C ASP A 11 -7.75 -44.55 -18.75
N SER A 12 -7.34 -43.94 -17.64
CA SER A 12 -8.26 -43.56 -16.57
C SER A 12 -9.31 -42.56 -17.03
N LEU A 13 -8.88 -41.50 -17.77
CA LEU A 13 -9.78 -40.48 -18.32
C LEU A 13 -10.74 -41.05 -19.38
N TYR A 14 -10.23 -41.95 -20.22
CA TYR A 14 -10.99 -42.55 -21.33
C TYR A 14 -12.01 -43.58 -20.85
N LYS A 15 -11.66 -44.44 -19.90
CA LYS A 15 -12.52 -45.52 -19.39
C LYS A 15 -13.72 -45.03 -18.60
N ASN A 16 -13.50 -44.00 -17.75
CA ASN A 16 -14.52 -43.55 -16.81
C ASN A 16 -14.76 -42.02 -16.82
N PRO A 17 -15.00 -41.38 -18.00
CA PRO A 17 -15.11 -39.92 -18.07
C PRO A 17 -16.31 -39.37 -17.27
N GLY A 18 -17.44 -40.12 -17.20
CA GLY A 18 -18.61 -39.71 -16.45
C GLY A 18 -18.39 -39.69 -14.93
N LEU A 19 -17.66 -40.67 -14.39
CA LEU A 19 -17.34 -40.75 -12.97
C LEU A 19 -16.42 -39.59 -12.58
N ILE A 20 -15.41 -39.30 -13.40
CA ILE A 20 -14.46 -38.20 -13.14
C ILE A 20 -15.18 -36.84 -13.19
N ALA A 21 -16.07 -36.66 -14.19
CA ALA A 21 -16.89 -35.45 -14.28
C ALA A 21 -17.80 -35.26 -13.05
N LEU A 22 -18.41 -36.35 -12.55
CA LEU A 22 -19.22 -36.31 -11.33
C LEU A 22 -18.41 -35.92 -10.09
N VAL A 23 -17.24 -36.52 -9.91
CA VAL A 23 -16.34 -36.18 -8.80
C VAL A 23 -15.94 -34.73 -8.87
N ILE A 24 -15.56 -34.22 -10.05
CA ILE A 24 -15.20 -32.82 -10.25
C ILE A 24 -16.41 -31.91 -9.95
N ALA A 25 -17.62 -32.27 -10.42
CA ALA A 25 -18.81 -31.48 -10.13
C ALA A 25 -19.12 -31.39 -8.63
N ILE A 26 -18.93 -32.47 -7.88
CA ILE A 26 -19.07 -32.47 -6.41
C ILE A 26 -18.03 -31.55 -5.77
N ILE A 27 -16.76 -31.64 -6.18
CA ILE A 27 -15.68 -30.77 -5.65
C ILE A 27 -16.00 -29.30 -5.94
N VAL A 28 -16.42 -28.96 -7.15
CA VAL A 28 -16.83 -27.61 -7.54
C VAL A 28 -18.01 -27.12 -6.73
N GLY A 29 -19.05 -27.95 -6.54
CA GLY A 29 -20.22 -27.62 -5.73
C GLY A 29 -19.87 -27.30 -4.27
N LEU A 30 -19.05 -28.18 -3.64
CA LEU A 30 -18.57 -27.95 -2.28
C LEU A 30 -17.70 -26.69 -2.19
N SER A 31 -16.82 -26.48 -3.18
CA SER A 31 -15.96 -25.31 -3.23
C SER A 31 -16.76 -24.02 -3.45
N ALA A 32 -17.80 -24.04 -4.26
CA ALA A 32 -18.71 -22.91 -4.46
C ALA A 32 -19.45 -22.54 -3.16
N TRP A 33 -19.88 -23.56 -2.41
CA TRP A 33 -20.49 -23.35 -1.09
C TRP A 33 -19.51 -22.74 -0.09
N GLN A 34 -18.26 -23.17 -0.07
CA GLN A 34 -17.22 -22.55 0.77
C GLN A 34 -16.88 -21.13 0.30
N MET A 35 -16.73 -20.91 -1.01
CA MET A 35 -16.46 -19.61 -1.60
C MET A 35 -17.53 -18.57 -1.23
N SER A 36 -18.82 -18.97 -1.17
CA SER A 36 -19.91 -18.04 -0.81
C SER A 36 -19.81 -17.48 0.61
N LYS A 37 -19.02 -18.11 1.48
CA LYS A 37 -18.74 -17.67 2.86
C LYS A 37 -17.45 -16.89 2.99
N LEU A 38 -16.73 -16.64 1.89
CA LEU A 38 -15.46 -15.96 1.89
C LEU A 38 -15.68 -14.46 2.09
N THR A 39 -15.02 -13.89 3.09
CA THR A 39 -15.05 -12.47 3.41
C THR A 39 -13.73 -11.79 3.01
N ILE A 40 -13.77 -10.47 2.85
CA ILE A 40 -12.56 -9.68 2.59
C ILE A 40 -12.26 -8.84 3.83
N ASN A 41 -11.08 -9.03 4.40
CA ASN A 41 -10.58 -8.25 5.52
C ASN A 41 -9.73 -7.09 4.98
N TYR A 42 -10.18 -5.88 5.22
CA TYR A 42 -9.49 -4.65 4.80
C TYR A 42 -8.57 -4.07 5.90
N ASN A 43 -8.47 -4.74 7.05
CA ASN A 43 -7.65 -4.28 8.17
C ASN A 43 -6.15 -4.41 7.86
N GLN A 44 -5.51 -3.31 7.50
CA GLN A 44 -4.09 -3.28 7.15
C GLN A 44 -3.18 -3.63 8.33
N LEU A 45 -3.60 -3.37 9.59
CA LEU A 45 -2.81 -3.72 10.78
C LEU A 45 -2.67 -5.23 10.96
N GLU A 46 -3.63 -6.01 10.51
CA GLU A 46 -3.56 -7.48 10.59
C GLU A 46 -2.59 -8.09 9.59
N LEU A 47 -2.23 -7.35 8.56
CA LEU A 47 -1.23 -7.77 7.57
C LEU A 47 0.20 -7.72 8.12
N ILE A 48 0.45 -6.85 9.11
CA ILE A 48 1.76 -6.72 9.78
C ILE A 48 1.93 -7.87 10.78
N PRO A 49 3.16 -8.42 10.97
CA PRO A 49 3.40 -9.46 11.96
C PRO A 49 2.96 -9.03 13.36
N GLN A 50 2.05 -9.81 13.96
CA GLN A 50 1.43 -9.46 15.24
C GLN A 50 2.37 -9.57 16.44
N SER A 51 3.54 -10.21 16.26
CA SER A 51 4.60 -10.35 17.27
C SER A 51 5.54 -9.15 17.35
N LEU A 52 5.42 -8.18 16.45
CA LEU A 52 6.28 -6.99 16.48
C LEU A 52 6.02 -6.15 17.73
N PRO A 53 7.08 -5.67 18.43
CA PRO A 53 6.93 -4.83 19.61
C PRO A 53 6.07 -3.57 19.37
N SER A 54 6.23 -2.93 18.21
CA SER A 54 5.43 -1.75 17.82
C SER A 54 3.93 -2.08 17.63
N VAL A 55 3.59 -3.28 17.12
CA VAL A 55 2.20 -3.73 16.97
C VAL A 55 1.60 -4.05 18.33
N LEU A 56 2.36 -4.72 19.21
CA LEU A 56 1.94 -4.99 20.58
C LEU A 56 1.75 -3.69 21.38
N ALA A 57 2.67 -2.73 21.23
CA ALA A 57 2.53 -1.40 21.81
C ALA A 57 1.29 -0.66 21.27
N THR A 58 1.00 -0.78 19.97
CA THR A 58 -0.21 -0.20 19.36
C THR A 58 -1.48 -0.80 19.96
N LYS A 59 -1.55 -2.12 20.10
CA LYS A 59 -2.70 -2.80 20.72
C LYS A 59 -2.89 -2.39 22.18
N ARG A 60 -1.78 -2.26 22.93
CA ARG A 60 -1.83 -1.75 24.31
C ARG A 60 -2.33 -0.31 24.33
N MET A 61 -1.84 0.54 23.41
CA MET A 61 -2.30 1.91 23.27
C MET A 61 -3.80 2.02 23.00
N PHE A 62 -4.36 1.15 22.14
CA PHE A 62 -5.81 1.14 21.90
C PHE A 62 -6.61 0.92 23.18
N LYS A 63 -6.14 -0.01 24.04
CA LYS A 63 -6.76 -0.28 25.32
C LYS A 63 -6.61 0.91 26.27
N LEU A 64 -5.40 1.50 26.34
CA LEU A 64 -5.08 2.59 27.25
C LEU A 64 -5.74 3.92 26.88
N ALA A 65 -5.83 4.22 25.59
CA ALA A 65 -6.41 5.45 25.07
C ALA A 65 -7.93 5.35 24.84
N GLY A 66 -8.55 4.15 25.00
CA GLY A 66 -9.97 3.92 24.77
C GLY A 66 -10.43 4.13 23.34
N GLY A 67 -9.52 4.02 22.40
CA GLY A 67 -9.68 4.24 20.97
C GLY A 67 -8.41 4.86 20.38
N TYR A 68 -8.27 4.80 19.08
CA TYR A 68 -7.12 5.36 18.35
C TYR A 68 -7.62 6.04 17.09
N GLY A 69 -7.04 7.20 16.81
CA GLY A 69 -7.40 7.98 15.64
C GLY A 69 -8.38 9.11 15.93
N HIS A 70 -8.45 10.02 15.00
CA HIS A 70 -9.30 11.19 15.06
C HIS A 70 -10.14 11.29 13.79
N LEU A 71 -11.36 11.78 13.94
CA LEU A 71 -12.15 12.30 12.84
C LEU A 71 -12.12 13.82 12.96
N PHE A 72 -11.76 14.49 11.87
CA PHE A 72 -11.76 15.94 11.79
C PHE A 72 -12.90 16.41 10.90
N ILE A 73 -13.63 17.40 11.38
CA ILE A 73 -14.57 18.18 10.56
C ILE A 73 -13.94 19.56 10.39
N ALA A 74 -13.60 19.92 9.17
CA ALA A 74 -13.10 21.23 8.81
C ALA A 74 -14.26 22.12 8.34
N LEU A 75 -14.61 23.13 9.10
CA LEU A 75 -15.56 24.16 8.69
C LEU A 75 -14.82 25.30 8.00
N ARG A 76 -15.27 25.74 6.85
CA ARG A 76 -14.64 26.79 6.05
C ARG A 76 -15.61 27.91 5.74
N GLY A 77 -15.15 29.14 5.87
CA GLY A 77 -15.92 30.34 5.56
C GLY A 77 -15.13 31.60 5.85
N LYS A 78 -15.69 32.75 5.47
CA LYS A 78 -15.11 34.07 5.76
C LYS A 78 -15.68 34.70 7.05
N ASP A 79 -16.85 34.25 7.49
CA ASP A 79 -17.51 34.75 8.71
C ASP A 79 -17.09 33.95 9.93
N VAL A 80 -15.95 34.31 10.49
CA VAL A 80 -15.34 33.64 11.65
C VAL A 80 -16.27 33.59 12.88
N PRO A 81 -16.94 34.69 13.30
CA PRO A 81 -17.87 34.63 14.42
C PRO A 81 -18.99 33.61 14.23
N ARG A 82 -19.56 33.55 13.03
CA ARG A 82 -20.61 32.60 12.69
C ARG A 82 -20.08 31.17 12.63
N MET A 83 -18.87 30.96 12.10
CA MET A 83 -18.21 29.64 12.09
C MET A 83 -17.97 29.11 13.51
N LYS A 84 -17.57 29.98 14.46
CA LYS A 84 -17.40 29.60 15.88
C LYS A 84 -18.70 29.11 16.50
N LEU A 85 -19.81 29.82 16.27
CA LEU A 85 -21.12 29.41 16.77
C LEU A 85 -21.58 28.07 16.17
N VAL A 86 -21.39 27.88 14.87
CA VAL A 86 -21.69 26.62 14.17
C VAL A 86 -20.83 25.47 14.72
N ALA A 87 -19.55 25.72 14.97
CA ALA A 87 -18.63 24.71 15.53
C ALA A 87 -19.06 24.30 16.93
N ASP A 88 -19.49 25.24 17.80
CA ASP A 88 -19.98 24.94 19.13
C ASP A 88 -21.27 24.11 19.09
N ASP A 89 -22.26 24.53 18.28
CA ASP A 89 -23.53 23.85 18.12
C ASP A 89 -23.31 22.40 17.63
N LEU A 90 -22.53 22.21 16.56
CA LEU A 90 -22.20 20.88 16.02
C LEU A 90 -21.43 20.01 17.04
N THR A 91 -20.46 20.60 17.73
CA THR A 91 -19.68 19.88 18.74
C THR A 91 -20.58 19.38 19.88
N ALA A 92 -21.56 20.19 20.31
CA ALA A 92 -22.50 19.80 21.35
C ALA A 92 -23.40 18.62 20.94
N GLU A 93 -23.87 18.60 19.67
CA GLU A 93 -24.70 17.52 19.16
C GLU A 93 -23.88 16.25 18.88
N ILE A 94 -22.69 16.38 18.31
CA ILE A 94 -21.79 15.27 18.03
C ILE A 94 -21.36 14.53 19.31
N LYS A 95 -21.19 15.23 20.42
CA LYS A 95 -20.90 14.63 21.73
C LYS A 95 -21.96 13.64 22.22
N LYS A 96 -23.20 13.73 21.71
CA LYS A 96 -24.31 12.83 22.09
C LYS A 96 -24.27 11.50 21.35
N ILE A 97 -23.46 11.36 20.32
CA ILE A 97 -23.31 10.13 19.54
C ILE A 97 -22.60 9.07 20.41
N PRO A 98 -23.17 7.85 20.57
CA PRO A 98 -22.60 6.82 21.45
C PRO A 98 -21.18 6.38 21.06
N GLU A 99 -20.85 6.40 19.76
CA GLU A 99 -19.54 6.08 19.23
C GLU A 99 -18.49 7.15 19.51
N VAL A 100 -18.91 8.36 19.82
CA VAL A 100 -18.06 9.50 20.11
C VAL A 100 -17.70 9.56 21.58
N ARG A 101 -16.43 9.53 21.87
CA ARG A 101 -15.88 9.68 23.21
C ARG A 101 -15.73 11.14 23.61
N SER A 102 -15.16 11.93 22.70
CA SER A 102 -15.01 13.38 22.88
C SER A 102 -15.08 14.09 21.56
N ALA A 103 -15.64 15.28 21.56
CA ALA A 103 -15.60 16.19 20.44
C ALA A 103 -15.25 17.58 20.96
N THR A 104 -14.29 18.25 20.33
CA THR A 104 -13.81 19.56 20.75
C THR A 104 -13.51 20.44 19.56
N CYS A 105 -14.02 21.67 19.55
CA CYS A 105 -13.63 22.71 18.59
C CYS A 105 -12.77 23.79 19.24
N ARG A 106 -12.71 23.81 20.54
CA ARG A 106 -11.92 24.74 21.36
C ARG A 106 -11.30 24.03 22.56
N GLN A 107 -10.22 24.55 23.06
CA GLN A 107 -9.50 24.08 24.23
C GLN A 107 -9.25 25.26 25.17
N ASP A 108 -9.53 25.09 26.46
CA ASP A 108 -9.17 26.10 27.44
C ASP A 108 -7.64 26.12 27.59
N VAL A 109 -7.06 27.18 27.09
CA VAL A 109 -5.63 27.45 27.15
C VAL A 109 -5.31 28.63 28.06
N SER A 110 -6.28 29.09 28.85
CA SER A 110 -6.14 30.24 29.73
C SER A 110 -4.94 30.09 30.68
N PHE A 111 -4.81 28.92 31.31
CA PHE A 111 -3.67 28.63 32.19
C PHE A 111 -2.31 28.77 31.46
N LEU A 112 -2.19 28.20 30.27
CA LEU A 112 -0.96 28.23 29.49
C LEU A 112 -0.63 29.65 29.00
N ARG A 113 -1.65 30.43 28.65
CA ARG A 113 -1.53 31.84 28.24
C ARG A 113 -1.09 32.70 29.42
N ASP A 114 -1.69 32.51 30.58
CA ASP A 114 -1.33 33.28 31.77
C ASP A 114 0.10 32.96 32.26
N HIS A 115 0.62 31.75 31.99
CA HIS A 115 1.99 31.32 32.34
C HIS A 115 2.95 31.29 31.12
N LEU A 116 2.61 31.97 30.02
CA LEU A 116 3.35 31.89 28.76
C LEU A 116 4.85 32.17 28.91
N ALA A 117 5.21 33.12 29.74
CA ALA A 117 6.62 33.50 29.96
C ALA A 117 7.52 32.37 30.49
N TYR A 118 6.95 31.38 31.20
CA TYR A 118 7.70 30.22 31.71
C TYR A 118 8.00 29.16 30.65
N TYR A 119 7.37 29.25 29.49
CA TYR A 119 7.60 28.35 28.35
C TYR A 119 8.55 28.94 27.30
N VAL A 120 8.96 30.20 27.46
CA VAL A 120 9.90 30.89 26.58
C VAL A 120 11.34 30.65 27.08
N ASP A 121 12.27 30.48 26.14
CA ASP A 121 13.68 30.38 26.47
C ASP A 121 14.18 31.68 27.17
N ILE A 122 15.06 31.54 28.14
CA ILE A 122 15.53 32.66 28.95
C ILE A 122 16.25 33.73 28.11
N ASP A 123 17.01 33.29 27.11
CA ASP A 123 17.75 34.22 26.22
C ASP A 123 16.78 34.96 25.31
N ASP A 124 15.78 34.24 24.76
CA ASP A 124 14.72 34.83 23.94
C ASP A 124 13.84 35.79 24.76
N LEU A 125 13.56 35.46 26.02
CA LEU A 125 12.81 36.32 26.93
C LEU A 125 13.58 37.63 27.20
N ASN A 126 14.88 37.54 27.43
CA ASN A 126 15.75 38.70 27.59
C ASN A 126 15.79 39.56 26.31
N GLU A 127 15.86 38.92 25.14
CA GLU A 127 15.85 39.64 23.86
C GLU A 127 14.50 40.30 23.60
N ALA A 128 13.37 39.59 23.84
CA ALA A 128 12.04 40.17 23.77
C ALA A 128 11.91 41.42 24.63
N PHE A 129 12.45 41.33 25.84
CA PHE A 129 12.47 42.47 26.74
C PHE A 129 13.30 43.65 26.25
N ARG A 130 14.49 43.38 25.72
CA ARG A 130 15.36 44.39 25.10
C ARG A 130 14.64 45.11 23.94
N LEU A 131 14.00 44.37 23.08
CA LEU A 131 13.27 44.88 21.92
C LEU A 131 12.00 45.69 22.34
N LEU A 132 11.24 45.17 23.29
CA LEU A 132 10.06 45.85 23.85
C LEU A 132 10.47 47.21 24.47
N ARG A 133 11.57 47.24 25.21
CA ARG A 133 12.11 48.44 25.79
C ARG A 133 12.55 49.47 24.74
N LYS A 134 13.13 49.05 23.64
CA LYS A 134 13.50 49.89 22.51
C LYS A 134 12.25 50.49 21.87
N LYS A 135 11.18 49.67 21.63
CA LYS A 135 9.91 50.11 21.10
C LYS A 135 9.19 51.13 21.98
N ILE A 136 9.15 50.91 23.28
CA ILE A 136 8.56 51.84 24.24
C ILE A 136 9.28 53.22 24.23
N ARG A 137 10.59 53.21 24.18
CA ARG A 137 11.36 54.44 24.07
C ARG A 137 11.08 55.21 22.77
N SER A 138 10.91 54.50 21.68
CA SER A 138 10.55 55.05 20.38
C SER A 138 9.14 55.70 20.39
N MET A 139 8.15 54.94 20.89
CA MET A 139 6.78 55.48 21.03
C MET A 139 6.73 56.75 21.92
N THR A 140 7.52 56.77 22.97
CA THR A 140 7.65 57.94 23.85
C THR A 140 8.28 59.15 23.12
N ARG A 141 9.31 58.94 22.27
CA ARG A 141 9.93 59.95 21.45
C ARG A 141 8.99 60.50 20.40
N GLU A 142 8.23 59.64 19.74
CA GLU A 142 7.26 60.00 18.69
C GLU A 142 6.14 60.91 19.24
N LYS A 143 5.66 60.63 20.45
CA LYS A 143 4.73 61.50 21.17
C LYS A 143 5.30 62.84 21.59
N LEU A 144 6.61 62.91 21.75
CA LEU A 144 7.32 64.15 22.00
C LEU A 144 7.68 64.95 20.70
N GLY A 145 7.17 64.51 19.54
CA GLY A 145 7.37 65.15 18.24
C GLY A 145 8.74 64.86 17.59
N MET A 146 9.48 63.86 18.08
CA MET A 146 10.77 63.47 17.54
C MET A 146 10.58 62.29 16.56
N LYS A 147 11.19 62.39 15.35
CA LYS A 147 11.20 61.26 14.40
C LYS A 147 11.91 60.05 15.01
N SER A 148 11.26 58.93 14.98
CA SER A 148 11.84 57.61 15.36
C SER A 148 11.62 56.63 14.20
N ASP A 149 12.69 56.00 13.75
CA ASP A 149 12.64 54.94 12.75
C ASP A 149 12.80 53.59 13.45
N ASP A 150 11.69 52.86 13.60
CA ASP A 150 11.60 51.65 14.42
C ASP A 150 11.14 50.39 13.67
N THR A 151 11.14 50.45 12.34
CA THR A 151 10.79 49.34 11.47
C THR A 151 11.57 48.05 11.76
N GLU A 152 12.86 48.18 12.08
CA GLU A 152 13.75 47.08 12.39
C GLU A 152 13.35 46.39 13.72
N THR A 153 12.95 47.13 14.74
CA THR A 153 12.53 46.61 16.04
C THR A 153 11.21 45.84 15.94
N ASP A 154 10.26 46.33 15.11
CA ASP A 154 9.00 45.67 14.87
C ASP A 154 9.18 44.36 14.07
N GLU A 155 10.08 44.33 13.09
CA GLU A 155 10.42 43.08 12.36
C GLU A 155 11.09 42.05 13.27
N ASP A 156 11.99 42.48 14.16
CA ASP A 156 12.70 41.57 15.08
C ASP A 156 11.76 41.04 16.16
N LEU A 157 10.86 41.85 16.71
CA LEU A 157 9.78 41.40 17.59
C LEU A 157 8.88 40.39 16.86
N LYS A 158 8.51 40.68 15.63
CA LYS A 158 7.68 39.82 14.82
C LYS A 158 8.36 38.46 14.55
N LYS A 159 9.65 38.46 14.21
CA LYS A 159 10.43 37.21 14.04
C LYS A 159 10.50 36.38 15.32
N LEU A 160 10.68 37.04 16.47
CA LEU A 160 10.71 36.36 17.76
C LEU A 160 9.34 35.77 18.11
N PHE A 161 8.25 36.51 17.87
CA PHE A 161 6.89 36.01 18.04
C PHE A 161 6.57 34.86 17.08
N GLU A 162 6.99 34.93 15.82
CA GLU A 162 6.81 33.87 14.85
C GLU A 162 7.56 32.58 15.24
N LYS A 163 8.74 32.68 15.87
CA LYS A 163 9.47 31.55 16.42
C LYS A 163 8.61 30.76 17.43
N TYR A 164 7.95 31.44 18.34
CA TYR A 164 7.11 30.82 19.37
C TYR A 164 5.68 30.53 18.89
N ARG A 165 5.17 31.30 17.95
CA ARG A 165 3.90 31.07 17.29
C ARG A 165 3.90 29.74 16.51
N ASN A 166 4.98 29.44 15.78
CA ASN A 166 5.12 28.21 15.03
C ASN A 166 5.33 26.96 15.93
N VAL A 167 5.94 27.12 17.10
CA VAL A 167 6.15 26.04 18.07
C VAL A 167 4.93 25.83 18.95
N ASN A 168 4.21 26.90 19.28
CA ASN A 168 3.10 26.93 20.25
C ASN A 168 1.86 27.66 19.73
N SER A 169 1.50 27.51 18.45
CA SER A 169 0.38 28.24 17.81
C SER A 169 -0.97 28.12 18.52
N LYS A 170 -1.13 27.09 19.38
CA LYS A 170 -2.33 26.94 20.23
C LYS A 170 -2.39 27.86 21.43
N PHE A 171 -1.28 28.45 21.85
CA PHE A 171 -1.21 29.19 23.13
C PHE A 171 -1.46 30.69 22.99
N VAL A 172 -1.43 31.24 21.76
CA VAL A 172 -1.37 32.69 21.61
C VAL A 172 -2.60 33.31 20.95
N ASP A 173 -3.25 32.64 19.96
CA ASP A 173 -4.17 33.37 19.08
C ASP A 173 -5.68 33.15 19.35
N ASP A 174 -6.14 31.94 19.71
CA ASP A 174 -7.58 31.69 19.88
C ASP A 174 -7.82 30.40 20.72
N GLU A 175 -8.92 30.36 21.47
CA GLU A 175 -9.38 29.12 22.16
C GLU A 175 -9.85 28.07 21.16
N TYR A 176 -10.28 28.49 19.97
CA TYR A 176 -10.75 27.62 18.91
C TYR A 176 -9.59 26.99 18.12
N ASN A 177 -9.82 25.79 17.62
CA ASN A 177 -8.89 25.14 16.67
C ASN A 177 -9.03 25.79 15.28
N ILE A 178 -8.57 27.01 15.14
CA ILE A 178 -8.64 27.82 13.91
C ILE A 178 -7.25 27.93 13.28
N ASP A 179 -7.19 27.95 11.94
CA ASP A 179 -5.94 28.14 11.23
C ASP A 179 -5.43 29.60 11.29
N PRO A 180 -4.15 29.88 11.06
CA PRO A 180 -3.59 31.24 11.12
C PRO A 180 -4.24 32.23 10.16
N THR A 181 -4.80 31.76 9.04
CA THR A 181 -5.53 32.61 8.07
C THR A 181 -6.97 32.86 8.49
N ARG A 182 -7.44 32.22 9.55
CA ARG A 182 -8.80 32.27 10.09
C ARG A 182 -9.89 31.84 9.09
N GLU A 183 -9.54 30.94 8.16
CA GLU A 183 -10.46 30.42 7.15
C GLU A 183 -11.02 29.05 7.49
N ILE A 184 -10.36 28.29 8.38
CA ILE A 184 -10.75 26.90 8.74
C ILE A 184 -10.84 26.76 10.25
N ILE A 185 -11.99 26.26 10.74
CA ILE A 185 -12.15 25.79 12.12
C ILE A 185 -12.25 24.27 12.11
N LEU A 186 -11.47 23.61 12.98
CA LEU A 186 -11.47 22.15 13.12
C LEU A 186 -12.29 21.72 14.35
N ILE A 187 -13.25 20.83 14.13
CA ILE A 187 -13.85 20.01 15.17
C ILE A 187 -13.07 18.70 15.22
N VAL A 188 -12.44 18.40 16.34
CA VAL A 188 -11.65 17.17 16.57
C VAL A 188 -12.52 16.19 17.33
N ILE A 189 -12.77 15.03 16.74
CA ILE A 189 -13.59 13.96 17.29
C ILE A 189 -12.71 12.76 17.61
N GLN A 190 -12.74 12.30 18.85
CA GLN A 190 -12.19 11.01 19.26
C GLN A 190 -13.33 10.01 19.44
N ALA A 191 -13.20 8.83 18.87
CA ALA A 191 -14.23 7.79 18.94
C ALA A 191 -13.77 6.60 19.81
N ASN A 192 -14.74 5.77 20.23
CA ASN A 192 -14.52 4.62 21.10
C ASN A 192 -14.02 3.35 20.37
N GLY A 193 -13.78 3.42 19.07
CA GLY A 193 -13.39 2.29 18.21
C GLY A 193 -12.06 2.48 17.52
N ILE A 194 -11.77 1.56 16.62
CA ILE A 194 -10.53 1.52 15.84
C ILE A 194 -10.83 1.96 14.39
N PRO A 195 -10.04 2.86 13.78
CA PRO A 195 -10.27 3.32 12.40
C PRO A 195 -10.33 2.20 11.36
N ASN A 196 -9.58 1.12 11.57
CA ASN A 196 -9.53 -0.03 10.68
C ASN A 196 -10.71 -1.01 10.84
N ASP A 197 -11.57 -0.82 11.84
CA ASP A 197 -12.89 -1.44 11.92
C ASP A 197 -13.84 -0.65 11.01
N LEU A 198 -14.07 -1.19 9.82
CA LEU A 198 -14.84 -0.50 8.79
C LEU A 198 -16.32 -0.36 9.12
N ASP A 199 -16.89 -1.31 9.82
CA ASP A 199 -18.30 -1.24 10.23
C ASP A 199 -18.48 -0.15 11.30
N PHE A 200 -17.55 -0.07 12.24
CA PHE A 200 -17.50 1.02 13.21
C PHE A 200 -17.29 2.37 12.52
N SER A 201 -16.29 2.49 11.65
CA SER A 201 -15.98 3.72 10.92
C SER A 201 -17.15 4.18 10.05
N LYS A 202 -17.81 3.25 9.37
CA LYS A 202 -19.02 3.54 8.59
C LYS A 202 -20.14 4.07 9.45
N LYS A 203 -20.40 3.44 10.61
CA LYS A 203 -21.43 3.87 11.55
C LYS A 203 -21.13 5.27 12.08
N LEU A 204 -19.92 5.49 12.59
CA LEU A 204 -19.46 6.81 13.07
C LEU A 204 -19.67 7.91 12.02
N LEU A 205 -19.22 7.67 10.79
CA LEU A 205 -19.35 8.64 9.69
C LEU A 205 -20.81 8.90 9.32
N SER A 206 -21.65 7.86 9.31
CA SER A 206 -23.08 7.97 9.06
C SER A 206 -23.78 8.80 10.15
N ASP A 207 -23.47 8.56 11.41
CA ASP A 207 -24.09 9.23 12.54
C ASP A 207 -23.67 10.70 12.59
N VAL A 208 -22.39 11.00 12.37
CA VAL A 208 -21.89 12.38 12.23
C VAL A 208 -22.54 13.11 11.05
N SER A 209 -22.65 12.44 9.89
CA SER A 209 -23.33 13.02 8.71
C SER A 209 -24.81 13.32 9.00
N SER A 210 -25.48 12.43 9.73
CA SER A 210 -26.89 12.61 10.15
C SER A 210 -27.07 13.83 11.05
N VAL A 211 -26.14 14.07 11.97
CA VAL A 211 -26.12 15.28 12.81
C VAL A 211 -25.99 16.56 11.96
N ILE A 212 -25.08 16.55 10.97
CA ILE A 212 -24.88 17.68 10.06
C ILE A 212 -26.14 17.93 9.21
N GLU A 213 -26.78 16.87 8.71
CA GLU A 213 -28.03 16.98 7.97
C GLU A 213 -29.19 17.52 8.83
N GLN A 214 -29.30 17.04 10.07
CA GLN A 214 -30.30 17.54 11.02
C GLN A 214 -30.08 19.00 11.36
N TYR A 215 -28.82 19.41 11.57
CA TYR A 215 -28.43 20.82 11.72
C TYR A 215 -28.87 21.67 10.53
N ASN A 216 -28.63 21.17 9.30
CA ASN A 216 -29.04 21.86 8.06
C ASN A 216 -30.57 22.01 7.94
N ARG A 217 -31.35 21.01 8.40
CA ARG A 217 -32.83 21.08 8.37
C ARG A 217 -33.34 22.08 9.38
N GLY A 218 -32.77 22.11 10.59
CA GLY A 218 -33.14 23.07 11.64
C GLY A 218 -32.65 24.49 11.36
N ASN A 219 -31.56 24.62 10.62
CA ASN A 219 -30.88 25.86 10.24
C ASN A 219 -30.85 26.94 11.36
N PRO A 220 -30.40 26.60 12.58
CA PRO A 220 -30.55 27.45 13.76
C PRO A 220 -29.80 28.79 13.65
N ARG A 221 -28.79 28.86 12.79
CA ARG A 221 -27.97 30.08 12.58
C ARG A 221 -28.10 30.65 11.16
N GLY A 222 -29.09 30.19 10.36
CA GLY A 222 -29.24 30.61 8.96
C GLY A 222 -28.06 30.21 8.05
N ALA A 223 -27.21 29.24 8.48
CA ALA A 223 -26.05 28.75 7.77
C ALA A 223 -26.35 27.36 7.19
N LYS A 224 -26.42 27.21 5.88
CA LYS A 224 -26.44 25.90 5.25
C LYS A 224 -25.00 25.41 5.09
N LEU A 225 -24.71 24.25 5.71
CA LEU A 225 -23.45 23.58 5.54
C LEU A 225 -23.49 22.74 4.25
N ARG A 226 -22.56 22.97 3.34
CA ARG A 226 -22.39 22.15 2.15
C ARG A 226 -21.10 21.36 2.27
N GLU A 227 -21.17 20.08 1.94
CA GLU A 227 -19.96 19.29 1.75
C GLU A 227 -19.18 19.89 0.58
N LYS A 228 -17.87 20.10 0.74
CA LYS A 228 -17.05 20.67 -0.33
C LYS A 228 -16.73 19.59 -1.36
N ASP A 229 -17.50 19.55 -2.44
CA ASP A 229 -17.21 18.75 -3.63
C ASP A 229 -16.33 19.56 -4.60
N GLY A 230 -15.00 19.39 -4.53
CA GLY A 230 -14.06 19.98 -5.50
C GLY A 230 -13.47 21.35 -5.14
N ASP A 231 -12.63 21.92 -6.06
CA ASP A 231 -11.79 23.11 -5.86
C ASP A 231 -12.50 24.46 -6.13
N GLY A 232 -13.80 24.50 -6.28
CA GLY A 232 -14.53 25.73 -6.55
C GLY A 232 -14.60 26.68 -5.36
N PRO A 233 -14.57 28.03 -5.58
CA PRO A 233 -14.80 28.99 -4.51
C PRO A 233 -16.23 28.86 -3.96
N ALA A 234 -16.37 28.78 -2.64
CA ALA A 234 -17.67 28.78 -1.98
C ALA A 234 -18.37 30.17 -2.16
N PRO A 235 -19.70 30.22 -2.34
CA PRO A 235 -20.44 31.49 -2.30
C PRO A 235 -20.19 32.19 -0.97
N GLU A 236 -20.08 33.50 -0.98
CA GLU A 236 -19.63 34.34 0.16
C GLU A 236 -20.43 34.16 1.48
N ALA A 237 -21.65 33.66 1.42
CA ALA A 237 -22.51 33.45 2.59
C ALA A 237 -22.61 32.00 3.06
N THR A 238 -21.87 31.06 2.48
CA THR A 238 -22.02 29.61 2.73
C THR A 238 -20.83 29.09 3.52
N ILE A 239 -21.09 28.44 4.66
CA ILE A 239 -20.08 27.66 5.36
C ILE A 239 -20.01 26.29 4.69
N THR A 240 -18.82 25.88 4.24
CA THR A 240 -18.59 24.54 3.71
C THR A 240 -17.93 23.67 4.76
N TYR A 241 -18.18 22.35 4.71
CA TYR A 241 -17.50 21.41 5.58
C TYR A 241 -16.83 20.29 4.78
N GLY A 242 -15.83 19.71 5.37
CA GLY A 242 -15.20 18.49 4.88
C GLY A 242 -14.80 17.60 6.05
N MET A 243 -14.81 16.29 5.83
CA MET A 243 -14.39 15.31 6.83
C MET A 243 -13.07 14.66 6.44
N THR A 244 -12.16 14.50 7.41
CA THR A 244 -10.90 13.78 7.24
C THR A 244 -10.45 13.17 8.57
N GLY A 245 -9.27 12.54 8.57
CA GLY A 245 -8.72 11.81 9.70
C GLY A 245 -8.78 10.31 9.49
N GLU A 246 -8.21 9.57 10.42
CA GLU A 246 -7.93 8.14 10.22
C GLU A 246 -9.20 7.32 9.92
N TYR A 247 -10.34 7.63 10.54
CA TYR A 247 -11.61 6.94 10.29
C TYR A 247 -12.14 7.15 8.86
N LYS A 248 -12.11 8.40 8.39
CA LYS A 248 -12.60 8.75 7.06
C LYS A 248 -11.67 8.22 5.97
N ILE A 249 -10.36 8.38 6.17
CA ILE A 249 -9.34 7.90 5.21
C ILE A 249 -9.40 6.37 5.09
N ALA A 250 -9.45 5.64 6.22
CA ALA A 250 -9.54 4.17 6.21
C ALA A 250 -10.84 3.68 5.52
N TYR A 251 -11.97 4.34 5.78
CA TYR A 251 -13.24 4.02 5.14
C TYR A 251 -13.20 4.29 3.63
N ASP A 252 -12.72 5.46 3.20
CA ASP A 252 -12.65 5.83 1.78
C ASP A 252 -11.71 4.91 1.00
N ASP A 253 -10.54 4.58 1.56
CA ASP A 253 -9.59 3.64 0.96
C ASP A 253 -10.23 2.26 0.74
N SER A 254 -10.89 1.75 1.76
CA SER A 254 -11.58 0.46 1.69
C SER A 254 -12.76 0.47 0.70
N ALA A 255 -13.52 1.55 0.66
CA ALA A 255 -14.62 1.73 -0.29
C ALA A 255 -14.09 1.79 -1.73
N GLN A 256 -13.02 2.54 -1.98
CA GLN A 256 -12.36 2.59 -3.30
C GLN A 256 -11.85 1.22 -3.71
N MET A 257 -11.18 0.50 -2.79
CA MET A 257 -10.69 -0.85 -3.04
C MET A 257 -11.82 -1.80 -3.43
N LYS A 258 -12.92 -1.81 -2.66
CA LYS A 258 -14.10 -2.63 -2.96
C LYS A 258 -14.69 -2.29 -4.34
N ASN A 259 -14.75 -1.00 -4.67
CA ASN A 259 -15.26 -0.54 -5.95
C ASN A 259 -14.29 -0.84 -7.11
N ALA A 260 -12.99 -0.94 -6.84
CA ALA A 260 -11.95 -1.25 -7.82
C ALA A 260 -11.96 -2.72 -8.28
N LEU A 261 -12.32 -3.66 -7.38
CA LEU A 261 -12.24 -5.09 -7.64
C LEU A 261 -13.20 -5.57 -8.72
N LYS A 262 -14.44 -5.09 -8.72
CA LYS A 262 -15.46 -5.50 -9.69
C LYS A 262 -15.11 -5.10 -11.14
N PRO A 263 -14.80 -3.83 -11.45
CA PRO A 263 -14.43 -3.44 -12.82
C PRO A 263 -13.20 -4.19 -13.31
N ALA A 264 -12.15 -4.31 -12.50
CA ALA A 264 -10.93 -5.01 -12.88
C ALA A 264 -11.21 -6.49 -13.24
N SER A 265 -12.01 -7.21 -12.44
CA SER A 265 -12.35 -8.60 -12.70
C SER A 265 -13.22 -8.75 -13.96
N ILE A 266 -14.17 -7.85 -14.20
CA ILE A 266 -15.01 -7.84 -15.39
C ILE A 266 -14.18 -7.56 -16.64
N VAL A 267 -13.29 -6.57 -16.59
CA VAL A 267 -12.39 -6.22 -17.71
C VAL A 267 -11.45 -7.39 -18.02
N ALA A 268 -10.90 -8.06 -17.00
CA ALA A 268 -10.08 -9.26 -17.19
C ALA A 268 -10.88 -10.35 -17.92
N PHE A 269 -12.07 -10.68 -17.42
CA PHE A 269 -12.91 -11.74 -18.00
C PHE A 269 -13.29 -11.42 -19.45
N ILE A 270 -13.82 -10.23 -19.73
CA ILE A 270 -14.23 -9.81 -21.07
C ILE A 270 -13.03 -9.71 -22.00
N GLY A 271 -11.92 -9.13 -21.55
CA GLY A 271 -10.71 -8.98 -22.35
C GLY A 271 -10.13 -10.33 -22.77
N ILE A 272 -10.04 -11.28 -21.82
CA ILE A 272 -9.58 -12.65 -22.11
C ILE A 272 -10.56 -13.34 -23.06
N LEU A 273 -11.88 -13.22 -22.86
CA LEU A 273 -12.89 -13.81 -23.73
C LEU A 273 -12.76 -13.28 -25.17
N ILE A 274 -12.67 -11.97 -25.35
CA ILE A 274 -12.50 -11.34 -26.66
C ILE A 274 -11.22 -11.87 -27.34
N TYR A 275 -10.12 -11.92 -26.59
CA TYR A 275 -8.86 -12.40 -27.13
C TYR A 275 -8.91 -13.87 -27.51
N LEU A 276 -9.56 -14.73 -26.72
CA LEU A 276 -9.77 -16.15 -27.07
C LEU A 276 -10.62 -16.31 -28.33
N VAL A 277 -11.62 -15.42 -28.56
CA VAL A 277 -12.39 -15.40 -29.82
C VAL A 277 -11.48 -15.12 -31.00
N ILE A 278 -10.57 -14.18 -30.89
CA ILE A 278 -9.59 -13.87 -31.95
C ILE A 278 -8.63 -15.04 -32.19
N LEU A 279 -8.14 -15.66 -31.08
CA LEU A 279 -7.14 -16.73 -31.10
C LEU A 279 -7.68 -18.05 -31.69
N PHE A 280 -8.82 -18.51 -31.22
CA PHE A 280 -9.36 -19.83 -31.56
C PHE A 280 -10.42 -19.79 -32.67
N ARG A 281 -11.15 -18.69 -32.81
CA ARG A 281 -12.22 -18.50 -33.79
C ARG A 281 -13.33 -19.57 -33.74
N ARG A 282 -13.42 -20.36 -32.67
CA ARG A 282 -14.37 -21.45 -32.45
C ARG A 282 -15.04 -21.36 -31.09
N PRO A 283 -16.34 -21.09 -31.02
CA PRO A 283 -17.01 -20.81 -29.74
C PRO A 283 -16.92 -21.98 -28.75
N MET A 284 -16.94 -23.22 -29.23
CA MET A 284 -16.93 -24.38 -28.35
C MET A 284 -15.58 -24.58 -27.64
N GLN A 285 -14.45 -24.26 -28.31
CA GLN A 285 -13.13 -24.29 -27.66
C GLN A 285 -13.07 -23.28 -26.55
N ILE A 286 -13.61 -22.09 -26.79
CA ILE A 286 -13.64 -20.99 -25.85
C ILE A 286 -14.50 -21.35 -24.63
N ILE A 287 -15.69 -21.91 -24.86
CA ILE A 287 -16.60 -22.34 -23.79
C ILE A 287 -15.91 -23.39 -22.91
N LEU A 288 -15.26 -24.39 -23.51
CA LEU A 288 -14.56 -25.42 -22.74
C LEU A 288 -13.43 -24.86 -21.88
N LEU A 289 -12.61 -24.00 -22.47
CA LEU A 289 -11.49 -23.35 -21.76
C LEU A 289 -11.99 -22.47 -20.61
N MET A 290 -12.97 -21.62 -20.88
CA MET A 290 -13.52 -20.68 -19.89
C MET A 290 -14.26 -21.42 -18.78
N THR A 291 -15.04 -22.46 -19.09
CA THR A 291 -15.73 -23.25 -18.07
C THR A 291 -14.72 -23.94 -17.16
N THR A 292 -13.68 -24.58 -17.72
CA THR A 292 -12.62 -25.23 -16.94
C THR A 292 -11.92 -24.22 -16.03
N LEU A 293 -11.62 -23.02 -16.56
CA LEU A 293 -10.98 -21.94 -15.82
C LEU A 293 -11.86 -21.46 -14.65
N VAL A 294 -13.14 -21.16 -14.91
CA VAL A 294 -14.07 -20.71 -13.86
C VAL A 294 -14.21 -21.76 -12.75
N MET A 295 -14.37 -23.03 -13.11
CA MET A 295 -14.42 -24.12 -12.13
C MET A 295 -13.15 -24.19 -11.28
N SER A 296 -11.98 -24.03 -11.89
CA SER A 296 -10.70 -24.03 -11.20
C SER A 296 -10.57 -22.87 -10.22
N ILE A 297 -11.02 -21.67 -10.59
CA ILE A 297 -11.05 -20.49 -9.73
C ILE A 297 -11.99 -20.69 -8.54
N VAL A 298 -13.18 -21.28 -8.78
CA VAL A 298 -14.12 -21.62 -7.69
C VAL A 298 -13.47 -22.60 -6.70
N ILE A 299 -12.76 -23.63 -7.19
CA ILE A 299 -12.03 -24.57 -6.33
C ILE A 299 -10.93 -23.83 -5.54
N THR A 300 -10.19 -22.93 -6.19
CA THR A 300 -9.12 -22.15 -5.53
C THR A 300 -9.66 -21.27 -4.42
N PHE A 301 -10.76 -20.56 -4.62
CA PHE A 301 -11.36 -19.73 -3.57
C PHE A 301 -12.06 -20.57 -2.49
N GLY A 302 -12.61 -21.73 -2.83
CA GLY A 302 -13.08 -22.71 -1.86
C GLY A 302 -11.95 -23.21 -0.95
N PHE A 303 -10.81 -23.57 -1.54
CA PHE A 303 -9.57 -23.90 -0.81
C PHE A 303 -9.10 -22.74 0.08
N THR A 304 -9.12 -21.51 -0.42
CA THR A 304 -8.77 -20.31 0.35
C THR A 304 -9.65 -20.16 1.59
N ARG A 305 -10.96 -20.39 1.48
CA ARG A 305 -11.85 -20.33 2.65
C ARG A 305 -11.48 -21.36 3.71
N ILE A 306 -11.11 -22.58 3.30
CA ILE A 306 -10.75 -23.66 4.22
C ILE A 306 -9.39 -23.37 4.90
N THR A 307 -8.44 -22.82 4.19
CA THR A 307 -7.05 -22.64 4.68
C THR A 307 -6.82 -21.32 5.42
N LEU A 308 -7.34 -20.21 4.89
CA LEU A 308 -7.10 -18.87 5.40
C LEU A 308 -8.35 -18.25 6.07
N GLY A 309 -9.53 -18.68 5.68
CA GLY A 309 -10.79 -18.16 6.20
C GLY A 309 -11.28 -16.88 5.53
N GLU A 310 -10.39 -16.02 5.08
CA GLU A 310 -10.68 -14.70 4.50
C GLU A 310 -9.65 -14.30 3.45
N LEU A 311 -10.01 -13.33 2.63
CA LEU A 311 -9.10 -12.62 1.74
C LEU A 311 -8.64 -11.32 2.40
N ASN A 312 -7.45 -10.89 2.09
CA ASN A 312 -7.01 -9.54 2.39
C ASN A 312 -7.04 -8.66 1.13
N THR A 313 -6.74 -7.37 1.32
CA THR A 313 -6.73 -6.35 0.27
C THR A 313 -5.92 -6.74 -0.97
N ILE A 314 -4.74 -7.37 -0.78
CA ILE A 314 -3.85 -7.80 -1.88
C ILE A 314 -4.39 -9.06 -2.56
N THR A 315 -4.93 -9.99 -1.80
CA THR A 315 -5.41 -11.28 -2.33
C THR A 315 -6.79 -11.22 -2.97
N ALA A 316 -7.58 -10.20 -2.66
CA ALA A 316 -8.90 -10.00 -3.26
C ALA A 316 -8.86 -9.83 -4.79
N MET A 317 -7.72 -9.40 -5.34
CA MET A 317 -7.51 -9.23 -6.79
C MET A 317 -7.11 -10.50 -7.52
N LEU A 318 -6.76 -11.56 -6.80
CA LEU A 318 -6.23 -12.78 -7.41
C LEU A 318 -7.20 -13.42 -8.40
N GLY A 319 -8.49 -13.17 -8.29
CA GLY A 319 -9.47 -13.67 -9.26
C GLY A 319 -9.14 -13.29 -10.70
N GLY A 320 -8.94 -12.01 -10.98
CA GLY A 320 -8.57 -11.52 -12.31
C GLY A 320 -7.19 -11.98 -12.77
N ILE A 321 -6.22 -11.99 -11.85
CA ILE A 321 -4.85 -12.42 -12.12
C ILE A 321 -4.80 -13.92 -12.46
N LEU A 322 -5.48 -14.76 -11.68
CA LEU A 322 -5.56 -16.21 -11.92
C LEU A 322 -6.29 -16.55 -13.21
N MET A 323 -7.25 -15.73 -13.68
CA MET A 323 -7.85 -15.90 -15.00
C MET A 323 -6.80 -15.80 -16.11
N GLY A 324 -5.91 -14.80 -16.02
CA GLY A 324 -4.82 -14.62 -17.00
C GLY A 324 -3.78 -15.74 -16.95
N PHE A 325 -3.34 -16.12 -15.74
CA PHE A 325 -2.36 -17.22 -15.59
C PHE A 325 -2.91 -18.59 -15.94
N GLY A 326 -4.16 -18.83 -15.57
CA GLY A 326 -4.70 -20.17 -15.61
C GLY A 326 -5.05 -20.66 -17.00
N ILE A 327 -5.46 -19.77 -17.88
CA ILE A 327 -5.84 -20.12 -19.25
C ILE A 327 -4.67 -20.63 -20.08
N ASP A 328 -3.43 -20.31 -19.68
CA ASP A 328 -2.19 -20.70 -20.33
C ASP A 328 -2.10 -22.22 -20.58
N PHE A 329 -2.28 -23.02 -19.53
CA PHE A 329 -2.24 -24.48 -19.63
C PHE A 329 -3.29 -25.02 -20.59
N GLY A 330 -4.46 -24.42 -20.62
CA GLY A 330 -5.55 -24.79 -21.52
C GLY A 330 -5.26 -24.43 -22.98
N ILE A 331 -4.64 -23.28 -23.23
CA ILE A 331 -4.22 -22.86 -24.57
C ILE A 331 -3.17 -23.85 -25.12
N HIS A 332 -2.13 -24.17 -24.35
CA HIS A 332 -1.12 -25.15 -24.74
C HIS A 332 -1.69 -26.55 -24.97
N PHE A 333 -2.60 -27.00 -24.08
CA PHE A 333 -3.30 -28.27 -24.28
C PHE A 333 -4.10 -28.28 -25.59
N MET A 334 -4.91 -27.26 -25.85
CA MET A 334 -5.78 -27.20 -27.00
C MET A 334 -5.02 -27.08 -28.31
N TYR A 335 -3.93 -26.30 -28.35
CA TYR A 335 -3.08 -26.23 -29.54
C TYR A 335 -2.43 -27.57 -29.86
N ARG A 336 -1.88 -28.27 -28.85
CA ARG A 336 -1.27 -29.58 -29.05
C ARG A 336 -2.29 -30.65 -29.43
N PHE A 337 -3.44 -30.67 -28.74
CA PHE A 337 -4.50 -31.61 -29.06
C PHE A 337 -5.00 -31.46 -30.51
N LYS A 338 -5.14 -30.24 -30.99
CA LYS A 338 -5.53 -29.97 -32.37
C LYS A 338 -4.47 -30.45 -33.36
N ASP A 339 -3.19 -30.20 -33.12
CA ASP A 339 -2.06 -30.61 -33.90
C ASP A 339 -2.03 -32.16 -34.00
N GLU A 340 -2.10 -32.88 -32.89
CA GLU A 340 -2.08 -34.35 -32.88
C GLU A 340 -3.35 -34.98 -33.55
N TYR A 341 -4.51 -34.39 -33.32
CA TYR A 341 -5.76 -34.89 -33.86
C TYR A 341 -5.88 -34.65 -35.38
N SER A 342 -5.31 -33.55 -35.89
CA SER A 342 -5.28 -33.30 -37.35
C SER A 342 -4.46 -34.34 -38.10
N HIS A 343 -3.34 -34.82 -37.48
CA HIS A 343 -2.46 -35.80 -38.09
C HIS A 343 -2.91 -37.25 -37.91
N ARG A 344 -3.56 -37.57 -36.78
CA ARG A 344 -3.87 -38.97 -36.41
C ARG A 344 -5.35 -39.38 -36.59
N GLY A 345 -6.25 -38.43 -36.44
CA GLY A 345 -7.70 -38.67 -36.53
C GLY A 345 -8.30 -39.51 -35.39
N ASP A 346 -7.46 -39.98 -34.42
CA ASP A 346 -7.88 -40.75 -33.26
C ASP A 346 -7.79 -39.93 -31.97
N ILE A 347 -8.90 -39.90 -31.20
CA ILE A 347 -9.00 -39.10 -29.98
C ILE A 347 -8.13 -39.62 -28.86
N TYR A 348 -8.12 -40.95 -28.66
CA TYR A 348 -7.36 -41.59 -27.61
C TYR A 348 -5.87 -41.33 -27.78
N GLU A 349 -5.34 -41.60 -28.96
CA GLU A 349 -3.91 -41.40 -29.23
C GLU A 349 -3.52 -39.93 -29.22
N SER A 350 -4.39 -39.03 -29.71
CA SER A 350 -4.15 -37.60 -29.67
C SER A 350 -4.11 -37.06 -28.26
N LEU A 351 -5.00 -37.54 -27.37
CA LEU A 351 -4.96 -37.20 -25.94
C LEU A 351 -3.69 -37.76 -25.29
N ARG A 352 -3.32 -39.00 -25.59
CA ARG A 352 -2.12 -39.65 -25.05
C ARG A 352 -0.86 -38.86 -25.41
N GLN A 353 -0.70 -38.46 -26.66
CA GLN A 353 0.43 -37.68 -27.12
C GLN A 353 0.44 -36.26 -26.54
N THR A 354 -0.72 -35.63 -26.41
CA THR A 354 -0.85 -34.30 -25.75
C THR A 354 -0.42 -34.37 -24.29
N ILE A 355 -0.86 -35.41 -23.56
CA ILE A 355 -0.49 -35.58 -22.15
C ILE A 355 0.99 -35.95 -22.02
N LEU A 356 1.53 -36.81 -22.92
CA LEU A 356 2.93 -37.23 -22.88
C LEU A 356 3.90 -36.05 -23.07
N HIS A 357 3.70 -35.23 -24.07
CA HIS A 357 4.62 -34.18 -24.46
C HIS A 357 4.31 -32.83 -23.79
N THR A 358 3.11 -32.28 -24.00
CA THR A 358 2.75 -30.98 -23.45
C THR A 358 2.39 -31.07 -21.96
N GLY A 359 1.84 -32.19 -21.49
CA GLY A 359 1.53 -32.40 -20.08
C GLY A 359 2.77 -32.36 -19.20
N LEU A 360 3.88 -32.93 -19.67
CA LEU A 360 5.15 -32.84 -18.92
C LEU A 360 5.67 -31.38 -18.83
N SER A 361 5.62 -30.66 -19.94
CA SER A 361 6.04 -29.25 -19.99
C SER A 361 5.18 -28.41 -19.05
N SER A 362 3.87 -28.63 -19.06
CA SER A 362 2.91 -27.97 -18.18
C SER A 362 3.11 -28.33 -16.71
N LEU A 363 3.47 -29.56 -16.41
CA LEU A 363 3.77 -29.97 -15.04
C LEU A 363 5.01 -29.27 -14.49
N ILE A 364 6.09 -29.21 -15.28
CA ILE A 364 7.33 -28.50 -14.90
C ILE A 364 7.04 -27.01 -14.75
N SER A 365 6.30 -26.43 -15.68
CA SER A 365 5.87 -25.04 -15.65
C SER A 365 5.00 -24.71 -14.41
N ALA A 366 3.99 -25.53 -14.13
CA ALA A 366 3.15 -25.38 -12.95
C ALA A 366 3.94 -25.53 -11.66
N ALA A 367 4.85 -26.53 -11.59
CA ALA A 367 5.70 -26.74 -10.41
C ALA A 367 6.64 -25.55 -10.16
N THR A 368 7.30 -25.03 -11.21
CA THR A 368 8.21 -23.88 -11.08
C THR A 368 7.48 -22.59 -10.73
N SER A 369 6.33 -22.32 -11.38
CA SER A 369 5.52 -21.14 -11.09
C SER A 369 4.91 -21.19 -9.70
N SER A 370 4.37 -22.33 -9.29
CA SER A 370 3.82 -22.50 -7.95
C SER A 370 4.91 -22.42 -6.88
N ALA A 371 6.07 -23.04 -7.12
CA ALA A 371 7.20 -22.98 -6.20
C ALA A 371 7.70 -21.55 -5.99
N SER A 372 7.79 -20.75 -7.05
CA SER A 372 8.19 -19.32 -6.93
C SER A 372 7.21 -18.51 -6.07
N LEU A 373 5.93 -18.86 -6.09
CA LEU A 373 4.90 -18.22 -5.30
C LEU A 373 4.83 -18.78 -3.88
N PHE A 374 4.99 -20.09 -3.68
CA PHE A 374 4.99 -20.69 -2.35
C PHE A 374 6.15 -20.21 -1.49
N VAL A 375 7.25 -19.77 -2.06
CA VAL A 375 8.32 -19.11 -1.30
C VAL A 375 7.79 -17.90 -0.50
N LEU A 376 6.80 -17.18 -1.04
CA LEU A 376 6.17 -16.05 -0.36
C LEU A 376 5.38 -16.45 0.90
N VAL A 377 5.02 -17.73 1.07
CA VAL A 377 4.36 -18.23 2.30
C VAL A 377 5.24 -18.00 3.53
N LEU A 378 6.56 -17.97 3.33
CA LEU A 378 7.55 -17.69 4.39
C LEU A 378 7.66 -16.19 4.72
N ALA A 379 6.98 -15.31 3.98
CA ALA A 379 7.04 -13.88 4.21
C ALA A 379 6.44 -13.51 5.56
N ALA A 380 7.10 -12.61 6.25
CA ALA A 380 6.60 -12.07 7.51
C ALA A 380 5.35 -11.19 7.31
N PHE A 381 5.26 -10.52 6.16
CA PHE A 381 4.08 -9.75 5.78
C PHE A 381 2.97 -10.68 5.28
N LYS A 382 1.86 -10.76 6.03
CA LYS A 382 0.74 -11.65 5.70
C LYS A 382 0.14 -11.43 4.30
N GLY A 383 0.19 -10.19 3.79
CA GLY A 383 -0.25 -9.89 2.44
C GLY A 383 0.46 -10.75 1.39
N PHE A 384 1.77 -10.89 1.50
CA PHE A 384 2.58 -11.73 0.61
C PHE A 384 2.42 -13.21 0.88
N SER A 385 2.37 -13.59 2.17
CA SER A 385 2.20 -14.99 2.56
C SER A 385 0.88 -15.57 2.03
N HIS A 386 -0.23 -14.87 2.23
CA HIS A 386 -1.54 -15.27 1.71
C HIS A 386 -1.58 -15.24 0.17
N PHE A 387 -0.98 -14.21 -0.46
CA PHE A 387 -0.88 -14.13 -1.91
C PHE A 387 -0.15 -15.35 -2.48
N GLY A 388 1.00 -15.70 -1.91
CA GLY A 388 1.81 -16.84 -2.33
C GLY A 388 1.07 -18.17 -2.20
N LEU A 389 0.35 -18.37 -1.09
CA LEU A 389 -0.42 -19.59 -0.85
C LEU A 389 -1.58 -19.72 -1.87
N ILE A 390 -2.38 -18.67 -2.04
CA ILE A 390 -3.56 -18.72 -2.92
C ILE A 390 -3.14 -18.83 -4.39
N ALA A 391 -2.19 -18.01 -4.83
CA ALA A 391 -1.75 -18.01 -6.21
C ALA A 391 -0.98 -19.29 -6.56
N GLY A 392 -0.09 -19.75 -5.67
CA GLY A 392 0.65 -21.00 -5.86
C GLY A 392 -0.27 -22.23 -5.92
N ALA A 393 -1.20 -22.36 -4.99
CA ALA A 393 -2.19 -23.44 -5.03
C ALA A 393 -3.13 -23.31 -6.24
N GLY A 394 -3.54 -22.09 -6.57
CA GLY A 394 -4.41 -21.79 -7.70
C GLY A 394 -3.81 -22.26 -9.03
N ILE A 395 -2.54 -21.98 -9.29
CA ILE A 395 -1.82 -22.44 -10.50
C ILE A 395 -1.82 -23.98 -10.59
N LEU A 396 -1.55 -24.67 -9.47
CA LEU A 396 -1.60 -26.15 -9.46
C LEU A 396 -3.01 -26.68 -9.72
N ILE A 397 -4.02 -26.13 -9.05
CA ILE A 397 -5.43 -26.52 -9.24
C ILE A 397 -5.83 -26.32 -10.70
N ILE A 398 -5.51 -25.18 -11.29
CA ILE A 398 -5.85 -24.88 -12.68
C ILE A 398 -5.12 -25.85 -13.64
N ALA A 399 -3.81 -26.08 -13.43
CA ALA A 399 -3.06 -27.02 -14.24
C ALA A 399 -3.68 -28.45 -14.18
N ILE A 400 -4.02 -28.92 -12.98
CA ILE A 400 -4.70 -30.20 -12.80
C ILE A 400 -6.04 -30.24 -13.53
N MET A 401 -6.86 -29.20 -13.38
CA MET A 401 -8.17 -29.13 -14.02
C MET A 401 -8.07 -29.08 -15.55
N MET A 402 -7.09 -28.38 -16.11
CA MET A 402 -6.86 -28.31 -17.56
C MET A 402 -6.41 -29.65 -18.15
N TYR A 403 -5.77 -30.53 -17.36
CA TYR A 403 -5.34 -31.86 -17.78
C TYR A 403 -6.25 -33.00 -17.30
N THR A 404 -7.31 -32.69 -16.52
CA THR A 404 -8.32 -33.68 -16.11
C THR A 404 -9.70 -33.36 -16.66
N PHE A 405 -10.27 -32.22 -16.34
CA PHE A 405 -11.63 -31.87 -16.76
C PHE A 405 -11.72 -31.54 -18.25
N LEU A 406 -10.76 -30.82 -18.84
CA LEU A 406 -10.82 -30.44 -20.26
C LEU A 406 -10.81 -31.68 -21.19
N PRO A 407 -9.90 -32.69 -21.03
CA PRO A 407 -9.99 -33.95 -21.76
C PRO A 407 -11.32 -34.68 -21.54
N VAL A 408 -11.77 -34.78 -20.29
CA VAL A 408 -13.03 -35.44 -19.95
C VAL A 408 -14.22 -34.77 -20.65
N ALA A 409 -14.25 -33.45 -20.65
CA ALA A 409 -15.30 -32.68 -21.34
C ALA A 409 -15.28 -32.93 -22.86
N ILE A 410 -14.09 -32.99 -23.48
CA ILE A 410 -13.97 -33.36 -24.91
C ILE A 410 -14.49 -34.77 -25.18
N LEU A 411 -14.15 -35.74 -24.33
CA LEU A 411 -14.60 -37.13 -24.46
C LEU A 411 -16.10 -37.27 -24.31
N LEU A 412 -16.69 -36.63 -23.29
CA LEU A 412 -18.15 -36.66 -23.03
C LEU A 412 -18.90 -35.98 -24.17
N LEU A 413 -18.48 -34.80 -24.60
CA LEU A 413 -19.13 -34.11 -25.71
C LEU A 413 -19.03 -34.91 -27.01
N ASN A 414 -17.91 -35.57 -27.29
CA ASN A 414 -17.77 -36.40 -28.47
C ASN A 414 -18.64 -37.69 -28.41
N ARG A 415 -18.90 -38.18 -27.19
CA ARG A 415 -19.79 -39.33 -26.98
C ARG A 415 -21.25 -39.00 -27.31
N TYR A 416 -21.72 -37.78 -26.94
CA TYR A 416 -23.06 -37.29 -27.21
C TYR A 416 -23.20 -36.64 -28.59
N TRP A 417 -22.10 -36.18 -29.15
CA TRP A 417 -21.98 -35.45 -30.44
C TRP A 417 -20.83 -36.01 -31.28
N PRO A 418 -21.05 -37.12 -32.04
CA PRO A 418 -19.97 -37.87 -32.70
C PRO A 418 -19.04 -37.06 -33.61
N ASN A 419 -19.47 -35.93 -34.14
CA ASN A 419 -18.63 -35.05 -34.97
C ASN A 419 -18.06 -33.87 -34.19
N PHE A 420 -18.19 -33.86 -32.84
CA PHE A 420 -17.74 -32.73 -32.00
C PHE A 420 -16.25 -32.49 -32.16
N THR A 421 -15.45 -33.52 -32.00
CA THR A 421 -13.97 -33.39 -32.08
C THR A 421 -13.52 -32.96 -33.48
N LYS A 422 -14.15 -33.43 -34.52
CA LYS A 422 -13.91 -32.98 -35.91
C LYS A 422 -14.19 -31.50 -36.06
N SER A 423 -15.24 -30.97 -35.43
CA SER A 423 -15.61 -29.57 -35.47
C SER A 423 -14.56 -28.64 -34.77
N LEU A 424 -13.81 -29.18 -33.80
CA LEU A 424 -12.75 -28.45 -33.13
C LEU A 424 -11.55 -28.18 -34.07
N VAL A 425 -11.32 -29.07 -35.06
CA VAL A 425 -10.09 -29.08 -35.89
C VAL A 425 -10.35 -28.60 -37.33
N VAL A 426 -11.62 -28.39 -37.74
CA VAL A 426 -11.94 -27.87 -39.09
C VAL A 426 -11.19 -26.58 -39.37
N ASN A 427 -10.51 -26.48 -40.56
CA ASN A 427 -9.68 -25.36 -40.98
C ASN A 427 -8.36 -25.16 -40.17
N TYR A 428 -7.90 -26.19 -39.46
CA TYR A 428 -6.53 -26.19 -38.95
C TYR A 428 -5.61 -26.27 -40.19
N ARG A 429 -4.84 -25.20 -40.42
CA ARG A 429 -3.88 -25.18 -41.56
C ARG A 429 -2.71 -26.06 -41.18
N GLU A 430 -2.55 -27.21 -41.83
CA GLU A 430 -1.34 -28.02 -41.67
C GLU A 430 -0.11 -27.14 -41.98
N ILE A 431 0.80 -27.12 -41.05
CA ILE A 431 2.10 -26.51 -41.26
C ILE A 431 2.92 -27.56 -42.00
N ASP A 432 3.33 -27.23 -43.22
CA ASP A 432 4.16 -28.17 -44.01
C ASP A 432 5.54 -28.31 -43.34
N ASP A 433 5.70 -29.40 -42.61
CA ASP A 433 6.86 -29.64 -41.73
C ASP A 433 8.16 -29.81 -42.53
N ALA A 434 8.09 -30.34 -43.77
CA ALA A 434 9.27 -30.64 -44.57
C ALA A 434 10.07 -29.40 -44.97
N ASP A 435 9.41 -28.29 -45.24
CA ASP A 435 10.03 -27.03 -45.67
C ASP A 435 10.69 -26.24 -44.51
N HIS A 436 10.33 -26.55 -43.28
CA HIS A 436 10.72 -25.75 -42.10
C HIS A 436 11.74 -26.44 -41.20
N LEU A 437 11.85 -27.73 -41.23
CA LEU A 437 12.80 -28.49 -40.43
C LEU A 437 14.27 -28.11 -40.72
N ASN A 438 14.58 -27.67 -41.96
CA ASN A 438 15.93 -27.37 -42.39
C ASN A 438 16.26 -25.86 -42.51
N LYS A 439 15.32 -24.95 -42.17
CA LYS A 439 15.59 -23.52 -42.27
C LYS A 439 16.15 -23.00 -40.96
N PRO A 440 17.35 -22.36 -40.97
CA PRO A 440 17.90 -21.74 -39.77
C PRO A 440 17.09 -20.51 -39.37
N TYR A 441 17.12 -20.15 -38.07
CA TYR A 441 16.48 -18.93 -37.56
C TYR A 441 17.21 -17.69 -38.16
N PRO A 442 16.48 -16.77 -38.83
CA PRO A 442 17.11 -15.67 -39.56
C PRO A 442 17.77 -14.65 -38.60
N PHE A 443 18.93 -14.13 -39.07
CA PHE A 443 19.67 -13.06 -38.37
C PHE A 443 20.06 -13.36 -36.93
N ALA A 444 20.17 -14.61 -36.50
CA ALA A 444 20.40 -15.04 -35.12
C ALA A 444 21.57 -14.29 -34.43
N SER A 445 22.73 -14.20 -35.08
CA SER A 445 23.90 -13.52 -34.51
C SER A 445 23.70 -12.01 -34.32
N ARG A 446 22.98 -11.36 -35.26
CA ARG A 446 22.72 -9.90 -35.17
C ARG A 446 21.71 -9.60 -34.06
N ILE A 447 20.63 -10.41 -33.94
CA ILE A 447 19.64 -10.29 -32.89
C ILE A 447 20.30 -10.51 -31.53
N LEU A 448 21.15 -11.52 -31.40
CA LEU A 448 21.87 -11.81 -30.17
C LEU A 448 22.80 -10.66 -29.76
N ALA A 449 23.57 -10.09 -30.70
CA ALA A 449 24.44 -8.95 -30.43
C ALA A 449 23.63 -7.70 -29.99
N ALA A 450 22.56 -7.37 -30.73
CA ALA A 450 21.71 -6.24 -30.40
C ALA A 450 21.01 -6.42 -29.02
N SER A 451 20.48 -7.60 -28.73
CA SER A 451 19.86 -7.91 -27.47
C SER A 451 20.85 -7.91 -26.30
N LEU A 452 22.10 -8.33 -26.52
CA LEU A 452 23.13 -8.26 -25.48
C LEU A 452 23.49 -6.81 -25.16
N LEU A 453 23.64 -5.94 -26.13
CA LEU A 453 23.89 -4.52 -25.93
C LEU A 453 22.71 -3.85 -25.17
N LEU A 454 21.49 -4.15 -25.60
CA LEU A 454 20.28 -3.68 -24.92
C LEU A 454 20.21 -4.16 -23.45
N THR A 455 20.52 -5.44 -23.23
CA THR A 455 20.48 -6.04 -21.87
C THR A 455 21.54 -5.42 -20.96
N ILE A 456 22.77 -5.15 -21.49
CA ILE A 456 23.82 -4.47 -20.71
C ILE A 456 23.38 -3.04 -20.36
N GLY A 457 22.82 -2.29 -21.31
CA GLY A 457 22.31 -0.95 -21.08
C GLY A 457 21.18 -0.93 -20.02
N LEU A 458 20.20 -1.82 -20.17
CA LEU A 458 19.09 -1.93 -19.23
C LEU A 458 19.54 -2.47 -17.86
N ALA A 459 20.54 -3.36 -17.81
CA ALA A 459 21.12 -3.84 -16.56
C ALA A 459 21.75 -2.69 -15.75
N TYR A 460 22.45 -1.77 -16.43
CA TYR A 460 22.99 -0.58 -15.78
C TYR A 460 21.89 0.28 -15.13
N PHE A 461 20.77 0.49 -15.84
CA PHE A 461 19.62 1.21 -15.28
C PHE A 461 18.91 0.43 -14.18
N ALA A 462 18.79 -0.89 -14.30
CA ALA A 462 18.18 -1.74 -13.29
C ALA A 462 18.87 -1.65 -11.91
N THR A 463 20.21 -1.42 -11.87
CA THR A 463 20.93 -1.25 -10.60
C THR A 463 20.62 0.08 -9.88
N ARG A 464 19.99 1.03 -10.58
CA ARG A 464 19.65 2.37 -10.05
C ARG A 464 18.20 2.53 -9.66
N ILE A 465 17.41 1.46 -9.73
CA ILE A 465 16.00 1.51 -9.37
C ILE A 465 15.84 1.86 -7.89
N GLU A 466 14.96 2.80 -7.61
CA GLU A 466 14.68 3.25 -6.26
C GLU A 466 13.42 2.57 -5.72
N PHE A 467 13.38 2.44 -4.39
CA PHE A 467 12.18 2.03 -3.68
C PHE A 467 11.38 3.27 -3.29
N ASP A 468 10.08 3.27 -3.62
CA ASP A 468 9.14 4.29 -3.17
C ASP A 468 8.59 3.89 -1.80
N TYR A 469 8.97 4.63 -0.81
CA TYR A 469 8.55 4.41 0.57
C TYR A 469 7.23 5.12 0.90
N ASP A 470 6.73 6.04 0.07
CA ASP A 470 5.50 6.77 0.35
C ASP A 470 4.28 5.84 0.24
N SER A 471 3.72 5.49 1.40
CA SER A 471 2.54 4.64 1.48
C SER A 471 1.32 5.27 0.78
N ARG A 472 1.23 6.60 0.78
CA ARG A 472 0.10 7.32 0.20
C ARG A 472 0.08 7.27 -1.33
N THR A 473 1.25 7.25 -1.97
CA THR A 473 1.33 7.12 -3.44
C THR A 473 0.92 5.75 -3.93
N SER A 474 0.96 4.75 -3.06
CA SER A 474 0.79 3.35 -3.42
C SER A 474 -0.55 2.75 -2.99
N VAL A 475 -1.20 3.27 -1.95
CA VAL A 475 -2.42 2.67 -1.36
C VAL A 475 -3.65 3.49 -1.73
N THR A 476 -3.60 4.80 -1.54
CA THR A 476 -4.77 5.65 -1.76
C THR A 476 -4.71 6.40 -3.08
N GLY A 477 -5.81 6.41 -3.81
CA GLY A 477 -6.06 7.46 -4.80
C GLY A 477 -6.12 8.84 -4.11
N ASN A 478 -6.15 9.92 -4.87
CA ASN A 478 -6.40 11.27 -4.32
C ASN A 478 -7.84 11.35 -3.78
N THR A 479 -8.09 10.82 -2.56
CA THR A 479 -9.38 11.00 -1.91
C THR A 479 -9.51 12.43 -1.42
N GLN A 480 -10.74 12.96 -1.40
CA GLN A 480 -11.01 14.29 -0.85
C GLN A 480 -10.56 14.38 0.62
N ALA A 481 -10.73 13.29 1.38
CA ALA A 481 -10.28 13.22 2.77
C ALA A 481 -8.76 13.38 2.89
N LEU A 482 -7.98 12.75 2.00
CA LEU A 482 -6.53 12.85 2.04
C LEU A 482 -6.03 14.25 1.61
N MET A 483 -6.64 14.84 0.57
CA MET A 483 -6.32 16.21 0.15
C MET A 483 -6.63 17.23 1.25
N LEU A 484 -7.76 17.04 1.95
CA LEU A 484 -8.13 17.87 3.09
C LEU A 484 -7.15 17.69 4.26
N GLN A 485 -6.69 16.46 4.51
CA GLN A 485 -5.67 16.18 5.52
C GLN A 485 -4.36 16.94 5.23
N ASP A 486 -3.88 16.86 3.98
CA ASP A 486 -2.66 17.56 3.55
C ASP A 486 -2.81 19.09 3.67
N GLU A 487 -3.98 19.63 3.36
CA GLU A 487 -4.26 21.06 3.53
C GLU A 487 -4.24 21.47 5.01
N ILE A 488 -4.88 20.70 5.89
CA ILE A 488 -4.89 20.93 7.34
C ILE A 488 -3.46 20.87 7.88
N GLU A 489 -2.68 19.85 7.51
CA GLU A 489 -1.27 19.72 7.95
C GLU A 489 -0.44 20.94 7.55
N LYS A 490 -0.63 21.40 6.31
CA LYS A 490 0.08 22.57 5.77
C LYS A 490 -0.34 23.87 6.46
N ARG A 491 -1.65 24.11 6.65
CA ARG A 491 -2.17 25.35 7.22
C ARG A 491 -1.94 25.46 8.72
N PHE A 492 -2.08 24.37 9.45
CA PHE A 492 -1.86 24.33 10.90
C PHE A 492 -0.38 24.12 11.27
N GLY A 493 0.53 24.02 10.28
CA GLY A 493 1.97 23.84 10.51
C GLY A 493 2.36 22.52 11.16
N ARG A 494 1.46 21.54 11.19
CA ARG A 494 1.70 20.22 11.77
C ARG A 494 2.28 19.29 10.71
N LYS A 495 3.55 18.93 10.86
CA LYS A 495 4.22 17.97 9.98
C LYS A 495 4.20 16.60 10.63
N GLY A 496 3.22 15.77 10.25
CA GLY A 496 3.12 14.38 10.65
C GLY A 496 2.38 14.12 11.97
N LEU A 497 1.88 12.88 12.12
CA LEU A 497 1.23 12.40 13.33
C LEU A 497 2.29 12.05 14.39
N PRO A 498 2.11 12.44 15.66
CA PRO A 498 3.06 12.10 16.72
C PRO A 498 3.10 10.59 16.94
N SER A 499 4.28 10.07 17.23
CA SER A 499 4.45 8.73 17.79
C SER A 499 4.31 8.81 19.31
N ILE A 500 3.80 7.73 19.92
CA ILE A 500 3.45 7.71 21.33
C ILE A 500 4.23 6.60 22.03
N VAL A 501 4.75 6.93 23.23
CA VAL A 501 5.34 5.94 24.13
C VAL A 501 4.57 5.99 25.45
N TYR A 502 4.29 4.81 26.01
CA TYR A 502 3.66 4.66 27.30
C TYR A 502 4.70 4.28 28.37
N THR A 503 4.57 4.88 29.55
CA THR A 503 5.37 4.61 30.75
C THR A 503 4.46 4.38 31.95
N ASP A 504 4.86 3.49 32.87
CA ASP A 504 4.02 3.11 34.00
C ASP A 504 4.06 4.11 35.16
N THR A 505 5.18 4.84 35.30
CA THR A 505 5.41 5.78 36.42
C THR A 505 5.86 7.15 35.94
N LEU A 506 5.69 8.15 36.80
CA LEU A 506 6.12 9.54 36.52
C LEU A 506 7.66 9.65 36.43
N ASP A 507 8.39 8.84 37.22
CA ASP A 507 9.86 8.81 37.18
C ASP A 507 10.38 8.25 35.84
N GLU A 508 9.78 7.14 35.37
CA GLU A 508 10.09 6.60 34.04
C GLU A 508 9.77 7.61 32.94
N THR A 509 8.66 8.32 33.05
CA THR A 509 8.26 9.35 32.09
C THR A 509 9.30 10.47 32.04
N LYS A 510 9.81 10.89 33.19
CA LYS A 510 10.84 11.94 33.28
C LYS A 510 12.14 11.49 32.62
N LYS A 511 12.64 10.32 32.98
CA LYS A 511 13.87 9.75 32.41
C LYS A 511 13.76 9.57 30.89
N LEU A 512 12.61 9.10 30.40
CA LEU A 512 12.34 8.95 28.99
C LEU A 512 12.28 10.31 28.28
N TYR A 513 11.67 11.33 28.91
CA TYR A 513 11.59 12.68 28.40
C TYR A 513 12.98 13.33 28.28
N ASP A 514 13.79 13.19 29.31
CA ASP A 514 15.14 13.71 29.36
C ASP A 514 16.05 13.04 28.31
N GLU A 515 15.94 11.71 28.17
CA GLU A 515 16.64 10.94 27.14
C GLU A 515 16.29 11.38 25.72
N LEU A 516 15.01 11.47 25.42
CA LEU A 516 14.51 11.86 24.10
C LEU A 516 14.78 13.33 23.75
N SER A 517 15.00 14.18 24.74
CA SER A 517 15.34 15.59 24.57
C SER A 517 16.78 15.81 24.11
N ASN A 518 17.60 14.76 24.08
CA ASN A 518 18.97 14.81 23.56
C ASN A 518 18.96 14.88 22.03
N LYS A 519 19.07 16.09 21.47
CA LYS A 519 19.01 16.36 20.03
C LYS A 519 20.17 15.76 19.23
N ASP A 520 21.33 15.52 19.86
CA ASP A 520 22.47 14.91 19.19
C ASP A 520 22.22 13.43 18.90
N LYS A 521 21.55 12.73 19.82
CA LYS A 521 21.18 11.32 19.66
C LYS A 521 19.92 11.14 18.83
N TYR A 522 18.93 12.02 18.98
CA TYR A 522 17.62 11.95 18.34
C TYR A 522 17.42 13.06 17.31
N SER A 523 18.29 13.08 16.29
CA SER A 523 18.35 14.16 15.29
C SER A 523 17.09 14.28 14.40
N TYR A 524 16.30 13.21 14.27
CA TYR A 524 15.03 13.18 13.54
C TYR A 524 13.80 13.51 14.41
N VAL A 525 13.99 13.75 15.70
CA VAL A 525 12.95 14.23 16.61
C VAL A 525 12.93 15.76 16.57
N GLN A 526 11.78 16.35 16.28
CA GLN A 526 11.57 17.79 16.32
C GLN A 526 11.28 18.25 17.75
N GLN A 527 10.34 17.56 18.41
CA GLN A 527 9.88 17.91 19.74
C GLN A 527 9.39 16.66 20.50
N VAL A 528 9.63 16.64 21.77
CA VAL A 528 9.05 15.66 22.70
C VAL A 528 8.05 16.40 23.57
N VAL A 529 6.84 15.86 23.68
CA VAL A 529 5.78 16.45 24.49
C VAL A 529 5.30 15.41 25.49
N SER A 530 5.41 15.71 26.76
CA SER A 530 4.96 14.87 27.86
C SER A 530 4.25 15.70 28.93
N ILE A 531 3.81 15.07 29.97
CA ILE A 531 3.24 15.78 31.13
C ILE A 531 4.23 16.83 31.69
N PHE A 532 5.56 16.58 31.55
CA PHE A 532 6.62 17.51 31.99
C PHE A 532 6.74 18.74 31.09
N SER A 533 6.21 18.67 29.86
CA SER A 533 6.14 19.84 28.97
C SER A 533 5.11 20.87 29.45
N LEU A 534 4.17 20.46 30.33
CA LEU A 534 3.17 21.37 30.91
C LEU A 534 3.69 22.15 32.11
N ALA A 535 4.75 21.68 32.80
CA ALA A 535 5.38 22.37 33.90
C ALA A 535 6.91 22.33 33.73
N PRO A 536 7.54 23.40 33.23
CA PRO A 536 8.98 23.49 33.10
C PRO A 536 9.70 23.25 34.43
N PRO A 537 10.98 22.83 34.45
CA PRO A 537 11.74 22.60 35.68
C PRO A 537 11.71 23.81 36.61
N MET A 538 11.50 23.60 37.90
CA MET A 538 11.36 24.66 38.89
C MET A 538 12.60 25.60 38.89
N GLU A 539 13.80 25.08 38.67
CA GLU A 539 15.01 25.88 38.55
C GLU A 539 14.94 26.90 37.41
N GLN A 540 14.45 26.46 36.27
CA GLN A 540 14.20 27.33 35.11
C GLN A 540 13.16 28.38 35.43
N GLN A 541 12.04 27.95 36.06
CA GLN A 541 10.96 28.87 36.43
C GLN A 541 11.43 29.96 37.41
N LEU A 542 12.28 29.61 38.38
CA LEU A 542 12.82 30.57 39.29
C LEU A 542 13.75 31.60 38.62
N LYS A 543 14.55 31.15 37.65
CA LYS A 543 15.38 32.05 36.82
C LYS A 543 14.50 32.98 35.99
N THR A 544 13.48 32.41 35.33
CA THR A 544 12.49 33.18 34.57
C THR A 544 11.79 34.20 35.49
N ARG A 545 11.38 33.80 36.70
CA ARG A 545 10.70 34.69 37.67
C ARG A 545 11.58 35.90 37.99
N GLN A 546 12.88 35.72 38.23
CA GLN A 546 13.82 36.83 38.49
C GLN A 546 13.83 37.84 37.32
N ILE A 547 13.78 37.39 36.10
CA ILE A 547 13.73 38.25 34.91
C ILE A 547 12.36 38.97 34.85
N LEU A 548 11.26 38.23 35.09
CA LEU A 548 9.94 38.80 35.09
C LEU A 548 9.74 39.89 36.16
N ASP A 549 10.31 39.71 37.34
CA ASP A 549 10.30 40.73 38.43
C ASP A 549 11.03 42.01 37.97
N GLN A 550 12.19 41.88 37.33
CA GLN A 550 12.92 43.02 36.77
C GLN A 550 12.15 43.73 35.66
N ILE A 551 11.39 42.98 34.87
CA ILE A 551 10.54 43.51 33.82
C ILE A 551 9.31 44.22 34.42
N GLN A 552 8.67 43.62 35.43
CA GLN A 552 7.50 44.17 36.11
C GLN A 552 7.79 45.49 36.80
N GLU A 553 8.93 45.61 37.51
CA GLU A 553 9.37 46.86 38.16
C GLU A 553 9.49 48.03 37.17
N ARG A 554 9.88 47.72 35.91
CA ARG A 554 10.09 48.74 34.88
C ARG A 554 8.88 49.03 34.01
N LEU A 555 7.95 48.08 33.92
CA LEU A 555 6.68 48.25 33.13
C LEU A 555 5.63 49.11 33.85
N VAL A 556 5.73 49.23 35.16
CA VAL A 556 4.86 50.11 35.94
C VAL A 556 5.02 51.62 35.54
N GLU A 557 6.09 51.96 34.85
CA GLU A 557 6.36 53.29 34.32
C GLU A 557 5.58 53.64 33.05
N ILE A 558 4.80 52.70 32.45
CA ILE A 558 4.16 52.91 31.18
C ILE A 558 2.68 53.23 31.38
N PRO A 559 2.20 54.39 30.97
CA PRO A 559 0.78 54.76 31.09
C PRO A 559 -0.07 53.90 30.13
N ALA A 560 -1.06 53.20 30.65
CA ALA A 560 -1.95 52.32 29.90
C ALA A 560 -2.81 53.02 28.80
N ASN A 561 -2.91 54.32 28.83
CA ASN A 561 -3.61 55.16 27.87
C ASN A 561 -2.82 55.38 26.57
N LEU A 562 -1.61 54.84 26.45
CA LEU A 562 -0.75 54.95 25.26
C LEU A 562 -1.00 53.88 24.22
N MET A 563 -1.78 52.82 24.53
CA MET A 563 -1.99 51.67 23.67
C MET A 563 -3.44 51.56 23.22
N THR A 564 -3.66 51.28 21.95
CA THR A 564 -4.97 51.11 21.33
C THR A 564 -5.05 49.84 20.47
N GLY A 565 -6.23 49.21 20.36
CA GLY A 565 -6.45 48.05 19.49
C GLY A 565 -5.71 46.77 19.92
N GLU A 566 -5.10 46.10 18.93
CA GLU A 566 -4.35 44.85 19.15
C GLU A 566 -3.17 44.98 20.11
N ASP A 567 -2.51 46.14 20.15
CA ASP A 567 -1.40 46.42 21.07
C ASP A 567 -1.82 46.37 22.54
N ARG A 568 -3.08 46.72 22.84
CA ARG A 568 -3.62 46.72 24.20
C ARG A 568 -3.94 45.28 24.67
N GLU A 569 -4.48 44.45 23.79
CA GLU A 569 -4.71 43.01 24.07
C GLU A 569 -3.39 42.29 24.35
N LEU A 570 -2.37 42.54 23.54
CA LEU A 570 -1.04 41.98 23.71
C LEU A 570 -0.40 42.41 25.01
N PHE A 571 -0.53 43.69 25.36
CA PHE A 571 -0.02 44.23 26.62
C PHE A 571 -0.71 43.61 27.83
N ASP A 572 -2.01 43.41 27.80
CA ASP A 572 -2.77 42.79 28.88
C ASP A 572 -2.38 41.29 29.05
N ILE A 573 -2.13 40.55 27.97
CA ILE A 573 -1.60 39.17 28.00
C ILE A 573 -0.19 39.16 28.64
N VAL A 574 0.71 40.04 28.19
CA VAL A 574 2.06 40.17 28.77
C VAL A 574 1.98 40.54 30.25
N LYS A 575 1.14 41.48 30.64
CA LYS A 575 0.96 41.90 32.03
C LYS A 575 0.47 40.78 32.93
N LYS A 576 -0.49 39.96 32.46
CA LYS A 576 -0.94 38.75 33.17
C LYS A 576 0.15 37.73 33.35
N SER A 577 0.87 37.42 32.24
CA SER A 577 2.02 36.53 32.26
C SER A 577 3.15 36.97 33.17
N LEU A 578 3.39 38.29 33.30
CA LEU A 578 4.35 38.85 34.23
C LEU A 578 3.94 38.71 35.71
N ALA A 579 2.63 38.64 36.01
CA ALA A 579 2.08 38.46 37.33
C ALA A 579 2.08 36.99 37.79
N ALA A 580 2.18 36.03 36.84
CA ALA A 580 2.13 34.60 37.11
C ALA A 580 3.28 34.16 38.04
N GLN A 581 2.98 33.31 38.99
CA GLN A 581 3.96 32.73 39.92
C GLN A 581 4.48 31.37 39.36
N PRO A 582 5.67 30.92 39.79
CA PRO A 582 6.12 29.57 39.53
C PRO A 582 5.10 28.55 40.00
N PHE A 583 4.92 27.47 39.21
CA PHE A 583 3.88 26.51 39.43
C PHE A 583 4.38 25.07 39.26
N THR A 584 3.64 24.10 39.74
CA THR A 584 3.92 22.67 39.65
C THR A 584 2.85 21.95 38.82
N LEU A 585 3.03 20.67 38.54
CA LEU A 585 2.02 19.84 37.88
C LEU A 585 0.69 19.78 38.64
N LYS A 586 0.68 20.07 39.96
CA LYS A 586 -0.55 20.08 40.73
C LYS A 586 -1.44 21.30 40.45
N ASP A 587 -0.82 22.37 39.98
CA ASP A 587 -1.48 23.63 39.68
C ASP A 587 -2.04 23.66 38.24
N VAL A 588 -1.61 22.70 37.39
CA VAL A 588 -2.07 22.57 36.01
C VAL A 588 -3.50 22.02 35.97
N PRO A 589 -4.43 22.63 35.21
CA PRO A 589 -5.80 22.14 35.08
C PRO A 589 -5.87 20.66 34.64
N GLU A 590 -6.74 19.89 35.25
CA GLU A 590 -6.87 18.45 35.02
C GLU A 590 -7.19 18.12 33.56
N ASP A 591 -7.92 18.99 32.87
CA ASP A 591 -8.24 18.79 31.44
C ASP A 591 -7.00 18.84 30.53
N LEU A 592 -5.95 19.56 30.89
CA LEU A 592 -4.66 19.52 30.20
C LEU A 592 -3.84 18.27 30.56
N LEU A 593 -3.99 17.75 31.79
CA LEU A 593 -3.28 16.55 32.24
C LEU A 593 -3.88 15.26 31.65
N LYS A 594 -5.20 15.22 31.44
CA LYS A 594 -5.92 14.04 30.92
C LYS A 594 -5.38 13.53 29.60
N GLN A 595 -4.92 14.42 28.71
CA GLN A 595 -4.36 14.02 27.41
C GLN A 595 -3.07 13.19 27.51
N PHE A 596 -2.39 13.22 28.67
CA PHE A 596 -1.16 12.47 28.93
C PHE A 596 -1.40 11.23 29.80
N ARG A 597 -2.64 10.90 30.14
CA ARG A 597 -2.99 9.76 31.00
C ARG A 597 -3.89 8.75 30.28
N PRO A 598 -3.81 7.46 30.64
CA PRO A 598 -4.78 6.47 30.20
C PRO A 598 -6.20 6.83 30.62
N VAL A 599 -7.15 6.32 29.85
CA VAL A 599 -8.57 6.49 30.17
C VAL A 599 -8.93 5.73 31.44
N PRO A 600 -9.83 6.26 32.27
CA PRO A 600 -10.25 5.59 33.50
C PRO A 600 -10.74 4.16 33.27
N GLU A 601 -11.43 3.92 32.16
CA GLU A 601 -12.00 2.61 31.80
C GLU A 601 -10.93 1.54 31.53
N SER A 602 -9.68 1.95 31.24
CA SER A 602 -8.56 1.01 31.03
C SER A 602 -8.14 0.31 32.32
N GLY A 603 -8.42 0.92 33.48
CA GLY A 603 -7.97 0.44 34.79
C GLY A 603 -6.46 0.56 35.02
N GLU A 604 -5.70 1.10 34.05
CA GLU A 604 -4.25 1.26 34.14
C GLU A 604 -3.87 2.70 34.53
N LYS A 605 -2.76 2.82 35.25
CA LYS A 605 -2.16 4.10 35.66
C LYS A 605 -0.84 4.27 34.96
N GLY A 606 -0.59 5.41 34.33
CA GLY A 606 0.65 5.69 33.65
C GLY A 606 0.55 6.97 32.82
N TYR A 607 1.50 7.16 31.91
CA TYR A 607 1.64 8.42 31.19
C TYR A 607 2.03 8.21 29.74
N PHE A 608 1.56 9.10 28.87
CA PHE A 608 1.91 9.15 27.46
C PHE A 608 2.96 10.22 27.21
N THR A 609 3.99 9.85 26.43
CA THR A 609 4.94 10.78 25.84
C THR A 609 4.76 10.79 24.33
N LEU A 610 4.56 11.96 23.76
CA LEU A 610 4.36 12.21 22.34
C LEU A 610 5.70 12.61 21.72
N ILE A 611 6.10 11.95 20.64
CA ILE A 611 7.33 12.24 19.91
C ILE A 611 6.94 12.78 18.54
N ILE A 612 7.24 14.04 18.28
CA ILE A 612 6.93 14.73 17.03
C ILE A 612 8.15 14.62 16.11
N PRO A 613 7.99 14.06 14.89
CA PRO A 613 9.09 13.94 13.95
C PRO A 613 9.45 15.29 13.31
N LYS A 614 10.72 15.43 12.90
CA LYS A 614 11.22 16.62 12.23
C LYS A 614 10.75 16.77 10.79
N GLY A 615 10.41 15.66 10.13
CA GLY A 615 9.99 15.59 8.73
C GLY A 615 8.52 15.27 8.54
N SER A 616 8.06 15.40 7.31
CA SER A 616 6.72 14.96 6.91
C SER A 616 6.64 13.44 6.82
N VAL A 617 5.45 12.88 7.07
CA VAL A 617 5.12 11.46 6.81
C VAL A 617 5.38 11.05 5.36
N THR A 618 5.41 12.03 4.45
CA THR A 618 5.69 11.83 3.02
C THR A 618 7.15 11.58 2.69
N ASP A 619 8.09 11.99 3.55
CA ASP A 619 9.52 11.70 3.35
C ASP A 619 9.90 10.40 4.06
N SER A 620 9.83 9.35 3.32
CA SER A 620 9.91 7.97 3.81
C SER A 620 11.31 7.54 4.25
N LYS A 621 12.37 8.17 3.73
CA LYS A 621 13.72 7.94 4.27
C LYS A 621 13.81 8.51 5.68
N GLN A 622 13.29 9.70 5.89
CA GLN A 622 13.23 10.32 7.22
C GLN A 622 12.35 9.52 8.18
N THR A 623 11.23 8.97 7.69
CA THR A 623 10.33 8.13 8.50
C THR A 623 11.02 6.84 8.98
N VAL A 624 11.80 6.18 8.12
CA VAL A 624 12.58 5.00 8.49
C VAL A 624 13.70 5.34 9.47
N GLU A 625 14.45 6.45 9.23
CA GLU A 625 15.52 6.87 10.15
C GLU A 625 14.95 7.32 11.51
N PHE A 626 13.85 8.06 11.52
CA PHE A 626 13.11 8.38 12.74
C PHE A 626 12.72 7.11 13.50
N THR A 627 12.15 6.12 12.81
CA THR A 627 11.72 4.85 13.42
C THR A 627 12.90 4.04 13.97
N LYS A 628 14.06 4.07 13.32
CA LYS A 628 15.28 3.45 13.86
C LYS A 628 15.75 4.11 15.16
N GLN A 629 15.58 5.43 15.29
CA GLN A 629 15.96 6.16 16.49
C GLN A 629 14.98 5.95 17.65
N VAL A 630 13.67 6.01 17.38
CA VAL A 630 12.66 6.05 18.46
C VAL A 630 11.81 4.77 18.56
N GLY A 631 11.88 3.84 17.61
CA GLY A 631 11.06 2.62 17.61
C GLY A 631 11.30 1.74 18.83
N THR A 632 12.55 1.72 19.34
CA THR A 632 12.92 1.09 20.62
C THR A 632 13.88 2.03 21.34
N ILE A 633 13.47 2.51 22.51
CA ILE A 633 14.23 3.44 23.32
C ILE A 633 14.64 2.70 24.60
N THR A 634 15.93 2.65 24.89
CA THR A 634 16.46 1.99 26.10
C THR A 634 16.88 3.05 27.10
N VAL A 635 16.25 3.02 28.29
CA VAL A 635 16.56 3.89 29.42
C VAL A 635 16.77 3.02 30.65
N ASP A 636 17.87 3.17 31.34
CA ASP A 636 18.24 2.38 32.53
C ASP A 636 18.09 0.86 32.36
N GLY A 637 18.39 0.35 31.13
CA GLY A 637 18.28 -1.08 30.83
C GLY A 637 16.85 -1.58 30.53
N LYS A 638 15.81 -0.73 30.63
CA LYS A 638 14.43 -1.02 30.25
C LYS A 638 14.15 -0.51 28.84
N ASN A 639 13.48 -1.33 28.02
CA ASN A 639 13.09 -0.99 26.66
C ASN A 639 11.68 -0.44 26.62
N TYR A 640 11.51 0.70 25.99
CA TYR A 640 10.25 1.36 25.69
C TYR A 640 10.01 1.35 24.18
N TYR A 641 8.79 1.04 23.77
CA TYR A 641 8.44 0.90 22.36
C TYR A 641 7.50 2.02 21.93
N ALA A 642 7.98 2.82 20.97
CA ALA A 642 7.13 3.82 20.36
C ALA A 642 6.12 3.18 19.41
N THR A 643 4.93 3.75 19.37
CA THR A 643 3.85 3.35 18.48
C THR A 643 3.26 4.57 17.78
N GLY A 644 2.50 4.32 16.71
CA GLY A 644 1.88 5.33 15.86
C GLY A 644 1.97 4.95 14.41
N HIS A 645 1.19 5.62 13.57
CA HIS A 645 1.09 5.31 12.16
C HIS A 645 2.46 5.30 11.45
N MET A 646 3.31 6.27 11.72
CA MET A 646 4.65 6.38 11.12
C MET A 646 5.53 5.17 11.46
N ILE A 647 5.57 4.78 12.74
CA ILE A 647 6.36 3.64 13.21
C ILE A 647 5.89 2.33 12.55
N LEU A 648 4.58 2.14 12.48
CA LEU A 648 3.98 0.95 11.86
C LEU A 648 4.28 0.87 10.36
N MET A 649 4.14 1.98 9.64
CA MET A 649 4.41 2.04 8.19
C MET A 649 5.90 1.88 7.88
N ALA A 650 6.79 2.46 8.68
CA ALA A 650 8.23 2.26 8.53
C ALA A 650 8.63 0.81 8.80
N ASN A 651 8.09 0.18 9.85
CA ASN A 651 8.33 -1.25 10.12
C ASN A 651 7.82 -2.13 8.98
N LEU A 652 6.63 -1.85 8.44
CA LEU A 652 6.10 -2.52 7.26
C LEU A 652 7.04 -2.36 6.06
N ALA A 653 7.49 -1.14 5.77
CA ALA A 653 8.42 -0.87 4.67
C ALA A 653 9.73 -1.65 4.83
N MET A 654 10.33 -1.65 6.03
CA MET A 654 11.56 -2.40 6.30
C MET A 654 11.38 -3.92 6.09
N ILE A 655 10.26 -4.48 6.53
CA ILE A 655 9.93 -5.90 6.32
C ILE A 655 9.78 -6.18 4.83
N VAL A 656 8.99 -5.38 4.12
CA VAL A 656 8.70 -5.57 2.70
C VAL A 656 9.96 -5.44 1.84
N ILE A 657 10.85 -4.47 2.15
CA ILE A 657 12.13 -4.31 1.45
C ILE A 657 13.03 -5.53 1.68
N ARG A 658 13.12 -6.01 2.91
CA ARG A 658 13.88 -7.22 3.25
C ARG A 658 13.32 -8.43 2.50
N ASP A 659 12.04 -8.67 2.62
CA ASP A 659 11.34 -9.79 2.03
C ASP A 659 11.39 -9.72 0.49
N GLY A 660 11.26 -8.52 -0.08
CA GLY A 660 11.37 -8.27 -1.51
C GLY A 660 12.76 -8.51 -2.14
N LYS A 661 13.82 -8.53 -1.31
CA LYS A 661 15.17 -8.96 -1.74
C LYS A 661 15.37 -10.46 -1.59
N ILE A 662 14.89 -11.03 -0.50
CA ILE A 662 15.13 -12.44 -0.15
C ILE A 662 14.29 -13.38 -1.01
N PHE A 663 12.98 -13.13 -1.14
CA PHE A 663 12.08 -14.09 -1.78
C PHE A 663 12.25 -14.23 -3.30
N PRO A 664 12.51 -13.18 -4.09
CA PRO A 664 12.86 -13.39 -5.50
C PRO A 664 14.16 -14.19 -5.69
N ALA A 665 15.16 -13.97 -4.85
CA ALA A 665 16.39 -14.75 -4.89
C ALA A 665 16.14 -16.23 -4.54
N LEU A 666 15.38 -16.49 -3.47
CA LEU A 666 15.02 -17.84 -3.06
C LEU A 666 14.14 -18.55 -4.11
N ALA A 667 13.19 -17.83 -4.72
CA ALA A 667 12.40 -18.31 -5.84
C ALA A 667 13.28 -18.73 -7.02
N GLY A 668 14.25 -17.88 -7.39
CA GLY A 668 15.23 -18.19 -8.45
C GLY A 668 16.04 -19.46 -8.17
N VAL A 669 16.52 -19.62 -6.94
CA VAL A 669 17.22 -20.85 -6.52
C VAL A 669 16.32 -22.08 -6.61
N LEU A 670 15.07 -21.97 -6.15
CA LEU A 670 14.12 -23.09 -6.20
C LEU A 670 13.74 -23.48 -7.62
N ILE A 671 13.53 -22.50 -8.48
CA ILE A 671 13.33 -22.70 -9.93
C ILE A 671 14.53 -23.44 -10.52
N LEU A 672 15.75 -23.00 -10.22
CA LEU A 672 16.98 -23.62 -10.69
C LEU A 672 17.06 -25.09 -10.29
N ILE A 673 16.76 -25.41 -9.03
CA ILE A 673 16.75 -26.78 -8.53
C ILE A 673 15.73 -27.64 -9.27
N ILE A 674 14.50 -27.16 -9.45
CA ILE A 674 13.45 -27.90 -10.18
C ILE A 674 13.86 -28.18 -11.62
N LEU A 675 14.46 -27.20 -12.30
CA LEU A 675 14.92 -27.35 -13.67
C LEU A 675 16.10 -28.34 -13.77
N LEU A 676 17.05 -28.29 -12.82
CA LEU A 676 18.17 -29.26 -12.76
C LEU A 676 17.65 -30.69 -12.59
N ILE A 677 16.68 -30.89 -11.74
CA ILE A 677 16.05 -32.21 -11.54
C ILE A 677 15.32 -32.67 -12.80
N SER A 678 14.62 -31.72 -13.48
CA SER A 678 13.78 -32.03 -14.63
C SER A 678 14.60 -32.34 -15.89
N TYR A 679 15.62 -31.55 -16.17
CA TYR A 679 16.42 -31.67 -17.39
C TYR A 679 17.68 -32.50 -17.18
N ARG A 680 18.24 -32.56 -15.98
CA ARG A 680 19.49 -33.29 -15.67
C ARG A 680 20.69 -32.87 -16.51
N ASP A 681 20.59 -31.75 -17.22
CA ASP A 681 21.65 -31.17 -18.04
C ASP A 681 21.71 -29.66 -17.76
N PRO A 682 22.80 -29.14 -17.17
CA PRO A 682 22.93 -27.72 -16.86
C PRO A 682 22.91 -26.81 -18.11
N ARG A 683 23.18 -27.35 -19.32
CA ARG A 683 23.12 -26.59 -20.58
C ARG A 683 21.69 -26.20 -20.92
N ALA A 684 20.72 -27.05 -20.58
CA ALA A 684 19.29 -26.80 -20.76
C ALA A 684 18.82 -25.57 -20.00
N LEU A 685 19.46 -25.30 -18.85
CA LEU A 685 19.08 -24.16 -18.00
C LEU A 685 19.34 -22.83 -18.71
N VAL A 686 20.42 -22.71 -19.46
CA VAL A 686 20.78 -21.48 -20.17
C VAL A 686 19.63 -21.04 -21.09
N PHE A 687 19.07 -22.00 -21.85
CA PHE A 687 17.95 -21.73 -22.76
C PHE A 687 16.64 -21.49 -22.05
N ALA A 688 16.29 -22.35 -21.09
CA ALA A 688 15.04 -22.22 -20.36
C ALA A 688 14.96 -20.94 -19.52
N MET A 689 16.09 -20.50 -18.93
CA MET A 689 16.15 -19.30 -18.09
C MET A 689 16.34 -17.99 -18.88
N ALA A 690 16.70 -18.04 -20.15
CA ALA A 690 16.92 -16.83 -20.95
C ALA A 690 15.72 -15.86 -20.97
N PRO A 691 14.46 -16.30 -21.20
CA PRO A 691 13.30 -15.39 -21.14
C PRO A 691 13.08 -14.81 -19.77
N LEU A 692 13.29 -15.60 -18.72
CA LEU A 692 13.17 -15.17 -17.33
C LEU A 692 14.16 -14.05 -16.99
N LEU A 693 15.45 -14.31 -17.19
CA LEU A 693 16.52 -13.37 -16.82
C LEU A 693 16.49 -12.11 -17.69
N GLY A 694 16.33 -12.29 -19.00
CA GLY A 694 16.21 -11.16 -19.93
C GLY A 694 14.98 -10.32 -19.65
N GLY A 695 13.82 -10.93 -19.47
CA GLY A 695 12.57 -10.24 -19.14
C GLY A 695 12.67 -9.45 -17.84
N MET A 696 13.28 -10.02 -16.79
CA MET A 696 13.48 -9.35 -15.50
C MET A 696 14.40 -8.12 -15.64
N VAL A 697 15.56 -8.28 -16.33
CA VAL A 697 16.50 -7.17 -16.53
C VAL A 697 15.86 -6.05 -17.36
N TRP A 698 15.14 -6.41 -18.42
CA TRP A 698 14.46 -5.43 -19.27
C TRP A 698 13.36 -4.70 -18.52
N MET A 699 12.56 -5.42 -17.72
CA MET A 699 11.52 -4.84 -16.84
C MET A 699 12.13 -3.80 -15.90
N LEU A 700 13.13 -4.18 -15.11
CA LEU A 700 13.74 -3.30 -14.12
C LEU A 700 14.44 -2.10 -14.77
N GLY A 701 15.14 -2.30 -15.89
CA GLY A 701 15.79 -1.22 -16.62
C GLY A 701 14.80 -0.22 -17.20
N LEU A 702 13.69 -0.70 -17.78
CA LEU A 702 12.63 0.14 -18.32
C LEU A 702 11.89 0.90 -17.21
N MET A 703 11.66 0.29 -16.04
CA MET A 703 11.08 0.98 -14.88
C MET A 703 11.89 2.24 -14.51
N TYR A 704 13.23 2.12 -14.46
CA TYR A 704 14.08 3.28 -14.17
C TYR A 704 13.93 4.37 -15.23
N LEU A 705 13.95 4.00 -16.53
CA LEU A 705 13.80 4.94 -17.64
C LEU A 705 12.47 5.68 -17.63
N PHE A 706 11.39 5.01 -17.22
CA PHE A 706 10.05 5.63 -17.07
C PHE A 706 9.81 6.26 -15.70
N ASN A 707 10.85 6.37 -14.85
CA ASN A 707 10.78 6.88 -13.48
C ASN A 707 9.73 6.16 -12.61
N TRP A 708 9.55 4.85 -12.85
CA TRP A 708 8.69 4.01 -12.03
C TRP A 708 9.49 3.39 -10.90
N LYS A 709 8.94 3.45 -9.69
CA LYS A 709 9.60 2.96 -8.48
C LYS A 709 9.00 1.63 -8.04
N ILE A 710 9.82 0.82 -7.38
CA ILE A 710 9.34 -0.35 -6.65
C ILE A 710 8.72 0.16 -5.34
N ASN A 711 7.53 -0.34 -5.00
CA ASN A 711 6.83 -0.03 -3.76
C ASN A 711 6.38 -1.32 -3.05
N TYR A 712 5.82 -1.17 -1.84
CA TYR A 712 5.41 -2.33 -1.04
C TYR A 712 4.18 -3.09 -1.60
N VAL A 713 3.48 -2.54 -2.58
CA VAL A 713 2.39 -3.25 -3.27
C VAL A 713 2.89 -4.01 -4.48
N ASN A 714 3.70 -3.37 -5.36
CA ASN A 714 4.12 -3.97 -6.61
C ASN A 714 5.28 -4.95 -6.50
N ILE A 715 6.05 -4.94 -5.40
CA ILE A 715 7.22 -5.81 -5.21
C ILE A 715 6.86 -7.30 -5.23
N VAL A 716 5.62 -7.67 -4.85
CA VAL A 716 5.11 -9.04 -4.91
C VAL A 716 5.06 -9.60 -6.31
N VAL A 717 5.07 -8.73 -7.33
CA VAL A 717 5.08 -9.12 -8.74
C VAL A 717 6.42 -9.73 -9.16
N LEU A 718 7.52 -9.45 -8.47
CA LEU A 718 8.84 -10.00 -8.83
C LEU A 718 8.87 -11.54 -8.84
N PRO A 719 8.47 -12.25 -7.77
CA PRO A 719 8.35 -13.71 -7.80
C PRO A 719 7.35 -14.23 -8.84
N VAL A 720 6.30 -13.46 -9.12
CA VAL A 720 5.30 -13.79 -10.14
C VAL A 720 5.93 -13.79 -11.54
N VAL A 721 6.64 -12.72 -11.89
CA VAL A 721 7.33 -12.61 -13.19
C VAL A 721 8.42 -13.68 -13.33
N LEU A 722 9.11 -14.02 -12.23
CA LEU A 722 10.06 -15.14 -12.20
C LEU A 722 9.37 -16.48 -12.54
N GLY A 723 8.28 -16.79 -11.86
CA GLY A 723 7.55 -18.04 -12.11
C GLY A 723 6.93 -18.13 -13.50
N TYR A 724 6.45 -17.01 -14.05
CA TYR A 724 5.83 -16.98 -15.35
C TYR A 724 6.87 -16.97 -16.50
N GLY A 725 7.93 -16.16 -16.37
CA GLY A 725 8.96 -16.04 -17.40
C GLY A 725 9.65 -17.37 -17.70
N ILE A 726 9.81 -18.24 -16.68
CA ILE A 726 10.39 -19.56 -16.88
C ILE A 726 9.45 -20.50 -17.67
N SER A 727 8.12 -20.39 -17.46
CA SER A 727 7.13 -21.21 -18.16
C SER A 727 7.23 -21.04 -19.68
N ILE A 728 7.39 -19.81 -20.14
CA ILE A 728 7.56 -19.45 -21.55
C ILE A 728 8.76 -20.20 -22.15
N GLY A 729 9.90 -20.16 -21.45
CA GLY A 729 11.13 -20.84 -21.86
C GLY A 729 10.98 -22.36 -21.92
N ILE A 730 10.29 -22.95 -20.93
CA ILE A 730 10.07 -24.40 -20.83
C ILE A 730 9.30 -24.93 -22.05
N PHE A 731 8.22 -24.26 -22.47
CA PHE A 731 7.39 -24.74 -23.57
C PHE A 731 8.15 -24.72 -24.92
N ILE A 732 8.87 -23.65 -25.22
CA ILE A 732 9.65 -23.55 -26.49
C ILE A 732 10.81 -24.53 -26.44
N PHE A 733 11.52 -24.62 -25.31
CA PHE A 733 12.70 -25.48 -25.19
C PHE A 733 12.34 -26.97 -25.25
N ASN A 734 11.25 -27.41 -24.62
CA ASN A 734 10.82 -28.80 -24.70
C ASN A 734 10.43 -29.19 -26.17
N ARG A 735 9.77 -28.27 -26.90
CA ARG A 735 9.46 -28.52 -28.32
C ARG A 735 10.70 -28.61 -29.17
N TYR A 736 11.74 -27.79 -28.88
CA TYR A 736 13.03 -27.89 -29.51
C TYR A 736 13.70 -29.26 -29.23
N LEU A 737 13.64 -29.77 -28.02
CA LEU A 737 14.19 -31.08 -27.67
C LEU A 737 13.48 -32.25 -28.39
N GLU A 738 12.21 -32.09 -28.77
CA GLU A 738 11.46 -33.07 -29.56
C GLU A 738 11.87 -33.05 -31.03
N SER A 739 12.06 -31.85 -31.61
CA SER A 739 12.24 -31.70 -33.08
C SER A 739 13.69 -31.46 -33.51
N HIS A 740 14.55 -31.06 -32.62
CA HIS A 740 15.91 -30.58 -32.91
C HIS A 740 15.95 -29.46 -33.96
N SER A 741 14.89 -28.67 -34.10
CA SER A 741 14.81 -27.54 -35.02
C SER A 741 14.22 -26.34 -34.33
N VAL A 742 14.95 -25.21 -34.32
CA VAL A 742 14.53 -23.96 -33.72
C VAL A 742 13.27 -23.41 -34.41
N MET A 743 13.25 -23.43 -35.72
CA MET A 743 12.15 -22.90 -36.53
C MET A 743 10.87 -23.72 -36.34
N PHE A 744 11.00 -25.05 -36.27
CA PHE A 744 9.88 -25.96 -36.01
C PHE A 744 9.30 -25.66 -34.60
N ALA A 745 10.13 -25.57 -33.58
CA ALA A 745 9.67 -25.28 -32.21
C ALA A 745 8.91 -23.96 -32.14
N LEU A 746 9.38 -22.90 -32.80
CA LEU A 746 8.71 -21.61 -32.82
C LEU A 746 7.37 -21.63 -33.56
N ARG A 747 7.29 -22.33 -34.73
CA ARG A 747 6.06 -22.36 -35.52
C ARG A 747 4.94 -23.14 -34.83
N HIS A 748 5.27 -24.26 -34.20
CA HIS A 748 4.27 -25.12 -33.54
C HIS A 748 3.91 -24.67 -32.11
N THR A 749 4.82 -23.97 -31.44
CA THR A 749 4.60 -23.58 -30.02
C THR A 749 4.52 -22.06 -29.82
N GLY A 750 5.16 -21.28 -30.71
CA GLY A 750 5.25 -19.82 -30.54
C GLY A 750 3.91 -19.11 -30.53
N ALA A 751 2.93 -19.55 -31.33
CA ALA A 751 1.58 -18.99 -31.33
C ALA A 751 0.84 -19.29 -30.01
N ALA A 752 0.99 -20.49 -29.44
CA ALA A 752 0.43 -20.84 -28.14
C ALA A 752 1.08 -20.02 -27.02
N VAL A 753 2.42 -19.89 -27.04
CA VAL A 753 3.20 -19.08 -26.08
C VAL A 753 2.80 -17.61 -26.17
N ALA A 754 2.73 -17.03 -27.36
CA ALA A 754 2.28 -15.64 -27.53
C ALA A 754 0.84 -15.46 -27.05
N GLY A 755 -0.04 -16.41 -27.38
CA GLY A 755 -1.41 -16.40 -26.99
C GLY A 755 -1.61 -16.44 -25.47
N SER A 756 -0.89 -17.30 -24.80
CA SER A 756 -0.91 -17.42 -23.34
C SER A 756 -0.34 -16.19 -22.65
N CYS A 757 0.76 -15.65 -23.14
CA CYS A 757 1.33 -14.41 -22.58
C CYS A 757 0.38 -13.22 -22.73
N ILE A 758 -0.30 -13.06 -23.88
CA ILE A 758 -1.23 -11.95 -24.08
C ILE A 758 -2.44 -12.09 -23.15
N THR A 759 -2.97 -13.28 -22.91
CA THR A 759 -4.07 -13.47 -21.94
C THR A 759 -3.62 -13.09 -20.52
N THR A 760 -2.40 -13.43 -20.15
CA THR A 760 -1.83 -13.06 -18.85
C THR A 760 -1.60 -11.56 -18.74
N VAL A 761 -1.08 -10.91 -19.79
CA VAL A 761 -0.95 -9.46 -19.89
C VAL A 761 -2.31 -8.78 -19.75
N ILE A 762 -3.38 -9.28 -20.38
CA ILE A 762 -4.75 -8.75 -20.25
C ILE A 762 -5.23 -8.90 -18.81
N GLY A 763 -4.98 -10.03 -18.15
CA GLY A 763 -5.34 -10.25 -16.75
C GLY A 763 -4.71 -9.21 -15.82
N TRP A 764 -3.42 -8.91 -15.99
CA TRP A 764 -2.71 -7.89 -15.22
C TRP A 764 -3.06 -6.45 -15.64
N ALA A 765 -3.23 -6.20 -16.94
CA ALA A 765 -3.62 -4.88 -17.45
C ALA A 765 -5.04 -4.47 -16.99
N SER A 766 -5.89 -5.42 -16.63
CA SER A 766 -7.21 -5.13 -16.05
C SER A 766 -7.11 -4.29 -14.77
N LEU A 767 -6.00 -4.38 -14.04
CA LEU A 767 -5.75 -3.59 -12.84
C LEU A 767 -5.60 -2.08 -13.13
N PHE A 768 -5.36 -1.67 -14.39
CA PHE A 768 -5.36 -0.26 -14.79
C PHE A 768 -6.73 0.39 -14.63
N PHE A 769 -7.79 -0.40 -14.71
CA PHE A 769 -9.18 0.04 -14.59
C PHE A 769 -9.68 0.00 -13.14
N SER A 770 -8.81 -0.32 -12.19
CA SER A 770 -9.16 -0.37 -10.76
C SER A 770 -9.37 1.01 -10.14
N GLY A 771 -8.79 2.08 -10.73
CA GLY A 771 -8.76 3.41 -10.11
C GLY A 771 -7.86 3.51 -8.87
N HIS A 772 -7.17 2.43 -8.48
CA HIS A 772 -6.29 2.39 -7.31
C HIS A 772 -4.81 2.34 -7.74
N LYS A 773 -4.02 3.34 -7.33
CA LYS A 773 -2.62 3.52 -7.79
C LYS A 773 -1.73 2.31 -7.52
N GLY A 774 -1.85 1.70 -6.33
CA GLY A 774 -1.08 0.49 -5.99
C GLY A 774 -1.36 -0.67 -6.92
N LEU A 775 -2.64 -0.90 -7.27
CA LEU A 775 -3.06 -1.95 -8.21
C LEU A 775 -2.58 -1.67 -9.63
N THR A 776 -2.73 -0.43 -10.08
CA THR A 776 -2.21 0.01 -11.38
C THR A 776 -0.68 -0.22 -11.45
N SER A 777 0.04 0.08 -10.38
CA SER A 777 1.48 -0.14 -10.29
C SER A 777 1.85 -1.63 -10.36
N MET A 778 1.09 -2.52 -9.69
CA MET A 778 1.25 -3.98 -9.82
C MET A 778 1.01 -4.43 -11.26
N GLY A 779 -0.10 -3.99 -11.85
CA GLY A 779 -0.46 -4.32 -13.23
C GLY A 779 0.63 -3.88 -14.21
N SER A 780 1.14 -2.65 -14.07
CA SER A 780 2.20 -2.12 -14.92
C SER A 780 3.46 -2.96 -14.86
N LEU A 781 3.92 -3.29 -13.65
CA LEU A 781 5.14 -4.08 -13.46
C LEU A 781 4.99 -5.48 -14.10
N ALA A 782 3.86 -6.14 -13.90
CA ALA A 782 3.60 -7.46 -14.48
C ALA A 782 3.50 -7.41 -16.01
N VAL A 783 2.79 -6.43 -16.57
CA VAL A 783 2.66 -6.25 -18.02
C VAL A 783 4.04 -6.08 -18.67
N PHE A 784 4.89 -5.21 -18.12
CA PHE A 784 6.25 -5.01 -18.69
C PHE A 784 7.12 -6.24 -18.49
N GLY A 785 7.07 -6.90 -17.33
CA GLY A 785 7.86 -8.10 -17.07
C GLY A 785 7.50 -9.26 -17.98
N ILE A 786 6.22 -9.55 -18.13
CA ILE A 786 5.70 -10.64 -18.97
C ILE A 786 5.93 -10.33 -20.46
N SER A 787 5.67 -9.09 -20.90
CA SER A 787 5.92 -8.67 -22.29
C SER A 787 7.42 -8.73 -22.62
N GLY A 788 8.29 -8.31 -21.71
CA GLY A 788 9.73 -8.44 -21.85
C GLY A 788 10.17 -9.89 -21.98
N ALA A 789 9.66 -10.77 -21.11
CA ALA A 789 9.94 -12.21 -21.17
C ALA A 789 9.48 -12.83 -22.50
N LEU A 790 8.29 -12.45 -23.00
CA LEU A 790 7.78 -12.89 -24.28
C LEU A 790 8.69 -12.44 -25.44
N LEU A 791 9.11 -11.18 -25.46
CA LEU A 791 10.02 -10.66 -26.48
C LEU A 791 11.34 -11.43 -26.47
N VAL A 792 11.94 -11.66 -25.32
CA VAL A 792 13.17 -12.45 -25.18
C VAL A 792 12.93 -13.89 -25.65
N ALA A 793 11.80 -14.50 -25.31
CA ALA A 793 11.48 -15.88 -25.71
C ALA A 793 11.28 -16.08 -27.21
N LEU A 794 10.71 -15.10 -27.90
CA LEU A 794 10.44 -15.18 -29.33
C LEU A 794 11.60 -14.66 -30.20
N THR A 795 12.57 -13.93 -29.63
CA THR A 795 13.66 -13.32 -30.40
C THR A 795 15.05 -13.78 -29.93
N VAL A 796 15.37 -13.53 -28.66
CA VAL A 796 16.69 -13.76 -28.08
C VAL A 796 16.97 -15.24 -27.86
N MET A 797 16.02 -15.96 -27.27
CA MET A 797 16.17 -17.39 -26.98
C MET A 797 16.34 -18.22 -28.25
N PRO A 798 15.53 -18.07 -29.32
CA PRO A 798 15.74 -18.78 -30.59
C PRO A 798 17.06 -18.40 -31.25
N SER A 799 17.47 -17.13 -31.19
CA SER A 799 18.76 -16.68 -31.70
C SER A 799 19.92 -17.33 -30.94
N LEU A 800 19.79 -17.46 -29.60
CA LEU A 800 20.79 -18.15 -28.78
C LEU A 800 20.87 -19.64 -29.13
N MET A 801 19.70 -20.29 -29.29
CA MET A 801 19.63 -21.71 -29.67
C MET A 801 20.28 -21.94 -31.05
N GLN A 802 19.92 -21.13 -32.07
CA GLN A 802 20.50 -21.23 -33.41
C GLN A 802 22.01 -20.96 -33.43
N TYR A 803 22.46 -19.91 -32.69
CA TYR A 803 23.88 -19.59 -32.60
C TYR A 803 24.72 -20.74 -32.00
N THR A 804 24.19 -21.37 -30.94
CA THR A 804 24.87 -22.50 -30.29
C THR A 804 24.87 -23.76 -31.15
N GLU A 805 23.83 -23.97 -31.94
CA GLU A 805 23.72 -25.04 -32.92
C GLU A 805 24.75 -24.86 -34.04
N ASP A 806 24.82 -23.66 -34.62
CA ASP A 806 25.78 -23.31 -35.69
C ASP A 806 27.24 -23.48 -35.23
N LYS A 807 27.52 -23.12 -33.97
CA LYS A 807 28.86 -23.23 -33.38
C LYS A 807 29.16 -24.59 -32.73
N LYS A 808 28.19 -25.50 -32.69
CA LYS A 808 28.25 -26.81 -32.01
C LYS A 808 28.63 -26.70 -30.53
N ILE A 809 28.23 -25.59 -29.88
CA ILE A 809 28.49 -25.30 -28.48
C ILE A 809 27.19 -25.50 -27.70
N LEU A 810 27.26 -26.00 -26.48
CA LEU A 810 26.13 -26.09 -25.55
C LEU A 810 24.89 -26.90 -26.04
N ILE A 811 25.05 -27.84 -27.01
CA ILE A 811 23.94 -28.68 -27.46
C ILE A 811 23.58 -29.65 -26.33
N PRO A 812 22.33 -29.56 -25.73
CA PRO A 812 21.90 -30.49 -24.73
C PRO A 812 21.77 -31.89 -25.30
N LYS A 813 22.29 -32.90 -24.59
CA LYS A 813 22.08 -34.30 -25.02
C LYS A 813 20.61 -34.65 -24.88
N SER A 814 19.93 -34.92 -26.01
CA SER A 814 18.62 -35.56 -26.00
C SER A 814 18.77 -36.93 -25.32
N LYS A 815 18.14 -37.14 -24.16
CA LYS A 815 17.83 -38.48 -23.70
C LYS A 815 16.49 -38.83 -24.33
N ALA A 816 16.53 -39.64 -25.39
CA ALA A 816 15.40 -40.31 -25.97
C ALA A 816 14.56 -41.05 -24.89
#